data_b598c3256fc14650004ba03accd7155b
#
_entry.id   b598c3256fc14650004ba03accd7155b
#
_cell.length_a   1.000
_cell.length_b   1.000
_cell.length_c   1.000
_cell.angle_alpha   90.00
_cell.angle_beta   90.00
_cell.angle_gamma   90.00
#
_symmetry.space_group_name_H-M   'P 1'
#
loop_
_entity.id
_entity.type
_entity.pdbx_description
1 polymer ?
#
loop_
_entity_poly.entity_id
_entity_poly.type
_entity_poly.pdbx_seq_one_letter_code
_entity_poly.pdbx_strand_id
1 'polypeptide(L)'
;MKKWLFKLSLVAMTFLLLPVQAVQACCGFIIGRQLTKDGTTLFGRTEDYPYYPNGGKHNKNYVVVDAKNYKEGDQLEDESNGFTYPHAASEMKYTATYDSARGDGSNGAFGEHGFNEAGVSMTSTVTAIPNKKVLKTDPLTENGIPEAAMLDVVLPRVKSAREGVEFLAKVIEEKGSAEGNVVVFADQKETWYMEILSGHQYVAVKVPEDKYAVFANTYYLGHVDLNDTENVIASKDVEKVAKESGNYKTDKDGNFHIAKSYGPEKYAEGDRSRTYAGITLLDPDSKVTYEDDEYELFRSPTDPNKKYTLEDAFALQRNRFEHLNGRFVPDDQIGVKKQGDDGSNDTVRKDQYKYALGNENVIDAHVYQINPNLPKSFGGTVWLGMGPSRNTPYVPFYGNVKDTYKAFKPQTATYDPNSWYWTVWHIDQMAINNQDLFGKSIQNHWKALEEQLIIEQKVSDSKYAALKADEAAAKAVEDKVTEDALARSERLFKQFKQYESELSATLKEAGRTDDPYRASLPDDYKDPTESSTEPSKEETKPSTESNTEPSKEETTPSTEVSTEPSKEETTPSSSTTIVPTNSNSVSTVGRPVLPTNSYILVDQATGIVLQNPDFAQGGYSLLVEVLKDVKELAGKDYKAYNIQLSNQNNPIHQISPTVVTIPVNGQKEVEAVYGIGENGQLESFQFQLNEDKSAVTFTTSHFSTYGVVYKSAAKIEVKKGEKKLPSTGQSISIATMVGGVLLTVFGFGYYIEKRRTH
;
A
#
# COMPACT_ATOMS: atom_id res chain seq x y z
N MET A 1 -30.64 13.02 54.06
CA MET A 1 -29.35 13.50 53.64
C MET A 1 -28.40 12.40 53.11
N LYS A 2 -28.22 11.24 53.77
CA LYS A 2 -27.31 10.20 53.27
C LYS A 2 -27.68 9.52 51.91
N LYS A 3 -28.96 9.45 51.53
CA LYS A 3 -29.40 8.90 50.25
C LYS A 3 -29.25 9.87 49.06
N TRP A 4 -29.11 11.15 49.35
CA TRP A 4 -28.92 12.18 48.31
C TRP A 4 -27.44 12.34 47.94
N LEU A 5 -26.56 12.19 48.92
CA LEU A 5 -25.10 12.18 48.71
C LEU A 5 -24.64 10.94 47.88
N PHE A 6 -25.34 9.79 48.04
CA PHE A 6 -25.01 8.59 47.27
C PHE A 6 -25.42 8.73 45.78
N LYS A 7 -26.52 9.45 45.48
CA LYS A 7 -26.93 9.74 44.12
C LYS A 7 -26.06 10.78 43.44
N LEU A 8 -25.54 11.76 44.18
CA LEU A 8 -24.59 12.73 43.62
C LEU A 8 -23.21 12.10 43.37
N SER A 9 -22.76 11.18 44.18
CA SER A 9 -21.49 10.48 43.95
C SER A 9 -21.57 9.47 42.78
N LEU A 10 -22.76 8.89 42.51
CA LEU A 10 -22.95 8.01 41.34
C LEU A 10 -23.03 8.81 40.04
N VAL A 11 -23.63 10.00 40.03
CA VAL A 11 -23.66 10.90 38.86
C VAL A 11 -22.29 11.55 38.62
N ALA A 12 -21.49 11.82 39.66
CA ALA A 12 -20.11 12.31 39.49
C ALA A 12 -19.15 11.22 39.04
N MET A 13 -19.45 9.92 39.29
CA MET A 13 -18.63 8.80 38.85
C MET A 13 -18.96 8.34 37.42
N THR A 14 -20.16 8.64 36.91
CA THR A 14 -20.53 8.39 35.50
C THR A 14 -19.96 9.43 34.53
N PHE A 15 -19.53 10.60 35.02
CA PHE A 15 -18.87 11.61 34.17
C PHE A 15 -17.34 11.42 34.01
N LEU A 16 -16.75 10.41 34.65
CA LEU A 16 -15.33 10.09 34.58
C LEU A 16 -15.01 8.86 33.70
N LEU A 17 -16.04 8.28 33.08
CA LEU A 17 -15.91 7.20 32.09
C LEU A 17 -16.49 7.66 30.74
N LEU A 18 -16.12 8.85 30.29
CA LEU A 18 -16.18 9.11 28.85
C LEU A 18 -15.11 8.21 28.24
N PRO A 19 -15.45 7.35 27.27
CA PRO A 19 -14.44 6.65 26.52
C PRO A 19 -13.50 7.72 25.95
N VAL A 20 -12.22 7.60 26.19
CA VAL A 20 -11.22 8.29 25.39
C VAL A 20 -11.51 7.80 23.98
N GLN A 21 -12.13 8.64 23.16
CA GLN A 21 -12.28 8.33 21.75
C GLN A 21 -10.85 8.11 21.25
N ALA A 22 -10.57 6.90 20.83
CA ALA A 22 -9.31 6.61 20.16
C ALA A 22 -9.24 7.58 18.99
N VAL A 23 -8.23 8.44 18.97
CA VAL A 23 -8.02 9.42 17.92
C VAL A 23 -7.69 8.60 16.67
N GLN A 24 -8.65 8.44 15.78
CA GLN A 24 -8.38 7.95 14.42
C GLN A 24 -7.44 8.97 13.79
N ALA A 25 -6.36 8.49 13.19
CA ALA A 25 -5.27 9.37 12.78
C ALA A 25 -4.93 9.20 11.29
N CYS A 26 -5.96 9.20 10.43
CA CYS A 26 -5.86 9.08 8.98
C CYS A 26 -5.04 10.20 8.34
N CYS A 27 -4.45 9.93 7.17
CA CYS A 27 -3.73 10.95 6.39
C CYS A 27 -4.01 10.81 4.90
N GLY A 28 -4.47 11.88 4.29
CA GLY A 28 -4.76 11.93 2.86
C GLY A 28 -3.74 12.75 2.08
N PHE A 29 -3.69 12.50 0.77
CA PHE A 29 -2.93 13.31 -0.18
C PHE A 29 -3.62 13.37 -1.53
N ILE A 30 -3.31 14.41 -2.31
CA ILE A 30 -3.72 14.57 -3.70
C ILE A 30 -2.53 15.13 -4.49
N ILE A 31 -2.30 14.63 -5.70
CA ILE A 31 -1.31 15.15 -6.65
C ILE A 31 -2.03 15.32 -7.99
N GLY A 32 -2.19 16.57 -8.41
CA GLY A 32 -2.88 16.92 -9.65
C GLY A 32 -2.16 16.38 -10.88
N ARG A 33 -2.91 16.07 -11.93
CA ARG A 33 -2.39 15.39 -13.15
C ARG A 33 -1.27 16.14 -13.87
N GLN A 34 -1.22 17.45 -13.73
CA GLN A 34 -0.15 18.24 -14.33
C GLN A 34 1.18 18.11 -13.57
N LEU A 35 1.16 17.56 -12.36
CA LEU A 35 2.36 17.30 -11.55
C LEU A 35 2.85 15.84 -11.64
N THR A 36 2.14 14.95 -12.31
CA THR A 36 2.56 13.56 -12.47
C THR A 36 3.29 13.32 -13.78
N LYS A 37 4.16 12.31 -13.83
CA LYS A 37 4.93 11.96 -15.04
C LYS A 37 4.06 11.40 -16.16
N ASP A 38 3.00 10.70 -15.81
CA ASP A 38 2.10 10.00 -16.73
C ASP A 38 0.79 10.74 -17.02
N GLY A 39 0.59 11.92 -16.42
CA GLY A 39 -0.62 12.71 -16.61
C GLY A 39 -1.86 12.16 -15.91
N THR A 40 -1.69 11.27 -14.94
CA THR A 40 -2.77 10.77 -14.09
C THR A 40 -2.92 11.63 -12.82
N THR A 41 -4.11 11.73 -12.25
CA THR A 41 -4.26 12.26 -10.90
C THR A 41 -4.01 11.15 -9.90
N LEU A 42 -3.18 11.42 -8.88
CA LEU A 42 -2.96 10.51 -7.77
C LEU A 42 -3.62 11.08 -6.51
N PHE A 43 -4.39 10.28 -5.82
CA PHE A 43 -4.86 10.62 -4.49
C PHE A 43 -5.03 9.34 -3.66
N GLY A 44 -5.02 9.48 -2.36
CA GLY A 44 -5.16 8.32 -1.49
C GLY A 44 -5.16 8.71 -0.02
N ARG A 45 -5.29 7.70 0.81
CA ARG A 45 -5.36 7.85 2.25
C ARG A 45 -4.71 6.67 2.95
N THR A 46 -4.15 6.89 4.14
CA THR A 46 -3.97 5.85 5.15
C THR A 46 -5.12 5.91 6.12
N GLU A 47 -5.68 4.78 6.47
CA GLU A 47 -6.62 4.66 7.58
C GLU A 47 -5.87 4.14 8.78
N ASP A 48 -5.92 4.92 9.86
CA ASP A 48 -5.23 4.61 11.08
C ASP A 48 -6.25 4.29 12.17
N TYR A 49 -6.21 3.10 12.69
CA TYR A 49 -7.01 2.71 13.84
C TYR A 49 -6.12 2.09 14.92
N PRO A 50 -6.23 2.52 16.19
CA PRO A 50 -5.36 2.00 17.23
C PRO A 50 -5.42 0.48 17.29
N TYR A 51 -4.26 -0.14 17.09
CA TYR A 51 -4.11 -1.57 17.20
C TYR A 51 -4.36 -2.02 18.65
N TYR A 52 -5.22 -3.00 18.82
CA TYR A 52 -5.41 -3.65 20.10
C TYR A 52 -4.78 -5.05 20.08
N PRO A 53 -4.01 -5.43 21.11
CA PRO A 53 -3.42 -6.78 21.21
C PRO A 53 -4.46 -7.90 21.10
N ASN A 54 -5.72 -7.59 21.35
CA ASN A 54 -6.86 -8.51 21.26
C ASN A 54 -7.34 -8.73 19.81
N GLY A 55 -6.58 -8.27 18.87
CA GLY A 55 -6.67 -8.59 17.45
C GLY A 55 -7.99 -8.27 16.77
N GLY A 56 -7.92 -7.52 15.70
CA GLY A 56 -8.83 -7.74 14.63
C GLY A 56 -10.21 -7.14 14.68
N LYS A 57 -10.50 -6.18 15.55
CA LYS A 57 -11.79 -5.46 15.45
C LYS A 57 -11.95 -4.67 14.15
N HIS A 58 -10.85 -4.40 13.45
CA HIS A 58 -10.82 -3.51 12.27
C HIS A 58 -9.94 -4.04 11.14
N ASN A 59 -9.82 -5.36 10.97
CA ASN A 59 -9.20 -5.89 9.77
C ASN A 59 -10.11 -5.63 8.56
N LYS A 60 -9.50 -5.51 7.37
CA LYS A 60 -10.20 -5.11 6.15
C LYS A 60 -10.53 -6.28 5.25
N ASN A 61 -11.60 -6.12 4.51
CA ASN A 61 -11.90 -6.91 3.33
C ASN A 61 -12.04 -5.99 2.10
N TYR A 62 -11.90 -6.55 0.89
CA TYR A 62 -12.10 -5.85 -0.37
C TYR A 62 -13.06 -6.64 -1.24
N VAL A 63 -14.19 -6.02 -1.57
CA VAL A 63 -15.30 -6.69 -2.22
C VAL A 63 -15.88 -5.85 -3.37
N VAL A 64 -16.67 -6.50 -4.19
CA VAL A 64 -17.59 -5.85 -5.13
C VAL A 64 -19.00 -5.96 -4.55
N VAL A 65 -19.68 -4.83 -4.46
CA VAL A 65 -21.10 -4.74 -4.14
C VAL A 65 -21.85 -4.69 -5.46
N ASP A 66 -22.71 -5.68 -5.70
CA ASP A 66 -23.46 -5.79 -6.95
C ASP A 66 -24.49 -4.69 -7.12
N ALA A 67 -24.75 -4.31 -8.38
CA ALA A 67 -25.87 -3.44 -8.71
C ALA A 67 -27.19 -4.05 -8.22
N LYS A 68 -28.06 -3.23 -7.63
CA LYS A 68 -29.28 -3.71 -7.01
C LYS A 68 -30.45 -2.77 -7.27
N ASN A 69 -31.63 -3.37 -7.46
CA ASN A 69 -32.90 -2.63 -7.51
C ASN A 69 -33.62 -2.76 -6.18
N TYR A 70 -34.15 -1.65 -5.69
CA TYR A 70 -34.86 -1.56 -4.43
C TYR A 70 -36.31 -1.16 -4.64
N LYS A 71 -37.17 -1.47 -3.68
CA LYS A 71 -38.56 -1.06 -3.67
C LYS A 71 -38.68 0.31 -3.02
N GLU A 72 -39.79 1.01 -3.37
CA GLU A 72 -40.13 2.24 -2.68
C GLU A 72 -40.30 2.00 -1.19
N GLY A 73 -39.61 2.77 -0.37
CA GLY A 73 -39.58 2.65 1.09
C GLY A 73 -38.44 1.83 1.65
N ASP A 74 -37.68 1.09 0.84
CA ASP A 74 -36.47 0.42 1.32
C ASP A 74 -35.46 1.46 1.79
N GLN A 75 -34.83 1.22 2.96
CA GLN A 75 -33.87 2.13 3.59
C GLN A 75 -32.51 1.44 3.74
N LEU A 76 -31.46 2.22 3.53
CA LEU A 76 -30.14 1.92 4.10
C LEU A 76 -30.20 2.32 5.58
N GLU A 77 -29.67 1.50 6.45
CA GLU A 77 -29.58 1.76 7.89
C GLU A 77 -28.16 1.51 8.38
N ASP A 78 -27.59 2.47 9.09
CA ASP A 78 -26.35 2.28 9.83
C ASP A 78 -26.66 2.02 11.32
N GLU A 79 -26.40 0.80 11.77
CA GLU A 79 -26.71 0.37 13.14
C GLU A 79 -25.87 1.07 14.20
N SER A 80 -24.73 1.72 13.81
CA SER A 80 -23.82 2.34 14.77
C SER A 80 -24.41 3.58 15.45
N ASN A 81 -25.24 4.34 14.69
CA ASN A 81 -25.86 5.57 15.20
C ASN A 81 -27.37 5.68 14.85
N GLY A 82 -27.94 4.69 14.15
CA GLY A 82 -29.32 4.70 13.72
C GLY A 82 -29.62 5.65 12.54
N PHE A 83 -28.60 6.02 11.77
CA PHE A 83 -28.77 6.78 10.54
C PHE A 83 -29.55 5.96 9.51
N THR A 84 -30.51 6.58 8.84
CA THR A 84 -31.24 5.96 7.73
C THR A 84 -31.34 6.88 6.52
N TYR A 85 -31.20 6.29 5.33
CA TYR A 85 -31.39 7.01 4.08
C TYR A 85 -32.11 6.13 3.04
N PRO A 86 -33.10 6.65 2.27
CA PRO A 86 -33.81 5.84 1.30
C PRO A 86 -32.89 5.34 0.19
N HIS A 87 -33.02 4.06 -0.16
CA HIS A 87 -32.37 3.51 -1.36
C HIS A 87 -32.91 4.18 -2.63
N ALA A 88 -32.04 4.34 -3.64
CA ALA A 88 -32.50 4.65 -4.98
C ALA A 88 -33.21 3.44 -5.60
N ALA A 89 -34.17 3.67 -6.51
CA ALA A 89 -34.86 2.57 -7.20
C ALA A 89 -33.90 1.62 -7.92
N SER A 90 -32.74 2.11 -8.35
CA SER A 90 -31.65 1.32 -8.91
C SER A 90 -30.32 1.91 -8.46
N GLU A 91 -29.46 1.08 -7.92
CA GLU A 91 -28.13 1.43 -7.45
C GLU A 91 -27.08 0.68 -8.27
N MET A 92 -25.99 1.38 -8.60
CA MET A 92 -24.89 0.86 -9.42
C MET A 92 -24.00 -0.08 -8.63
N LYS A 93 -23.34 -0.99 -9.32
CA LYS A 93 -22.22 -1.80 -8.80
C LYS A 93 -21.06 -0.88 -8.40
N TYR A 94 -20.39 -1.22 -7.31
CA TYR A 94 -19.17 -0.55 -6.87
C TYR A 94 -18.23 -1.50 -6.14
N THR A 95 -16.94 -1.18 -6.13
CA THR A 95 -15.95 -1.83 -5.27
C THR A 95 -15.93 -1.12 -3.92
N ALA A 96 -15.62 -1.85 -2.86
CA ALA A 96 -15.52 -1.28 -1.53
C ALA A 96 -14.49 -2.02 -0.68
N THR A 97 -13.80 -1.25 0.16
CA THR A 97 -13.05 -1.77 1.29
C THR A 97 -13.88 -1.54 2.54
N TYR A 98 -14.12 -2.60 3.31
CA TYR A 98 -14.90 -2.56 4.55
C TYR A 98 -14.12 -3.10 5.72
N ASP A 99 -14.49 -2.67 6.91
CA ASP A 99 -14.14 -3.42 8.12
C ASP A 99 -14.74 -4.83 8.02
N SER A 100 -13.93 -5.84 8.26
CA SER A 100 -14.46 -7.15 8.54
C SER A 100 -15.08 -7.13 9.93
N ALA A 101 -16.06 -8.01 10.18
CA ALA A 101 -16.90 -8.09 11.37
C ALA A 101 -16.43 -7.25 12.58
N ARG A 102 -17.20 -6.26 12.98
CA ARG A 102 -16.93 -5.48 14.19
C ARG A 102 -16.92 -6.42 15.40
N GLY A 103 -15.85 -6.32 16.20
CA GLY A 103 -15.70 -7.20 17.36
C GLY A 103 -16.72 -6.99 18.49
N ASP A 104 -17.63 -6.02 18.36
CA ASP A 104 -18.78 -5.80 19.23
C ASP A 104 -20.04 -6.57 18.80
N GLY A 105 -19.96 -7.30 17.67
CA GLY A 105 -21.07 -8.07 17.11
C GLY A 105 -22.01 -7.26 16.22
N SER A 106 -21.76 -5.97 15.99
CA SER A 106 -22.51 -5.17 15.03
C SER A 106 -22.12 -5.56 13.60
N ASN A 107 -23.11 -5.63 12.70
CA ASN A 107 -22.91 -5.97 11.28
C ASN A 107 -22.65 -4.75 10.40
N GLY A 108 -22.39 -3.59 10.98
CA GLY A 108 -22.16 -2.37 10.21
C GLY A 108 -20.89 -2.48 9.39
N ALA A 109 -21.02 -2.56 8.08
CA ALA A 109 -19.92 -2.41 7.16
C ALA A 109 -19.44 -0.95 7.23
N PHE A 110 -18.17 -0.74 7.57
CA PHE A 110 -17.55 0.59 7.56
C PHE A 110 -16.90 0.76 6.19
N GLY A 111 -17.58 1.46 5.27
CA GLY A 111 -17.13 1.67 3.90
C GLY A 111 -16.08 2.75 3.82
N GLU A 112 -14.88 2.41 3.32
CA GLU A 112 -13.74 3.31 3.32
C GLU A 112 -13.54 4.02 1.98
N HIS A 113 -13.42 3.25 0.92
CA HIS A 113 -13.16 3.75 -0.42
C HIS A 113 -13.62 2.77 -1.49
N GLY A 114 -13.83 3.27 -2.71
CA GLY A 114 -14.25 2.44 -3.82
C GLY A 114 -14.33 3.17 -5.16
N PHE A 115 -14.60 2.39 -6.20
CA PHE A 115 -15.02 2.84 -7.53
C PHE A 115 -16.43 2.36 -7.81
N ASN A 116 -17.25 3.16 -8.49
CA ASN A 116 -18.51 2.67 -9.07
C ASN A 116 -18.36 2.38 -10.57
N GLU A 117 -19.36 1.72 -11.16
CA GLU A 117 -19.36 1.35 -12.58
C GLU A 117 -19.47 2.55 -13.54
N ALA A 118 -19.75 3.75 -13.04
CA ALA A 118 -19.71 4.99 -13.81
C ALA A 118 -18.30 5.62 -13.83
N GLY A 119 -17.32 5.01 -13.16
CA GLY A 119 -15.94 5.46 -13.09
C GLY A 119 -15.70 6.59 -12.08
N VAL A 120 -16.58 6.75 -11.11
CA VAL A 120 -16.40 7.66 -9.99
C VAL A 120 -15.71 6.91 -8.86
N SER A 121 -14.68 7.52 -8.27
CA SER A 121 -14.00 7.05 -7.07
C SER A 121 -14.28 7.98 -5.89
N MET A 122 -14.28 7.38 -4.73
CA MET A 122 -14.44 8.08 -3.46
C MET A 122 -13.48 7.48 -2.44
N THR A 123 -12.80 8.32 -1.67
CA THR A 123 -12.25 7.94 -0.38
C THR A 123 -12.98 8.75 0.68
N SER A 124 -13.66 8.06 1.55
CA SER A 124 -14.28 8.71 2.69
C SER A 124 -13.30 8.72 3.83
N THR A 125 -13.09 9.84 4.30
CA THR A 125 -12.91 10.32 5.63
C THR A 125 -11.51 10.32 6.18
N VAL A 126 -11.07 11.53 6.31
CA VAL A 126 -10.10 11.90 7.33
C VAL A 126 -10.91 12.62 8.42
N THR A 127 -11.28 11.90 9.49
CA THR A 127 -12.07 12.49 10.59
C THR A 127 -11.44 13.78 11.10
N ALA A 128 -12.19 14.86 11.17
CA ALA A 128 -11.74 16.16 11.64
C ALA A 128 -12.60 16.64 12.81
N ILE A 129 -11.99 17.33 13.77
CA ILE A 129 -12.71 17.79 14.99
C ILE A 129 -13.12 19.25 14.83
N PRO A 130 -14.43 19.55 14.73
CA PRO A 130 -14.91 20.90 14.65
C PRO A 130 -14.70 21.68 15.95
N ASN A 131 -14.62 23.02 15.83
CA ASN A 131 -14.49 23.92 16.94
C ASN A 131 -15.72 23.88 17.87
N LYS A 132 -15.48 23.81 19.19
CA LYS A 132 -16.56 23.75 20.19
C LYS A 132 -17.52 24.96 20.18
N LYS A 133 -17.09 26.12 19.70
CA LYS A 133 -18.00 27.29 19.57
C LYS A 133 -18.95 27.12 18.41
N VAL A 134 -18.44 26.64 17.29
CA VAL A 134 -19.26 26.32 16.11
C VAL A 134 -20.29 25.24 16.43
N LEU A 135 -19.88 24.18 17.13
CA LEU A 135 -20.77 23.10 17.55
C LEU A 135 -21.88 23.50 18.52
N LYS A 136 -21.81 24.68 19.16
CA LYS A 136 -22.94 25.23 19.93
C LYS A 136 -23.99 25.87 19.04
N THR A 137 -23.62 26.33 17.85
CA THR A 137 -24.50 27.00 16.89
C THR A 137 -25.09 26.00 15.89
N ASP A 138 -24.24 25.09 15.39
CA ASP A 138 -24.61 24.01 14.47
C ASP A 138 -23.99 22.70 14.98
N PRO A 139 -24.67 22.02 15.94
CA PRO A 139 -24.16 20.79 16.54
C PRO A 139 -24.15 19.65 15.54
N LEU A 140 -23.21 18.70 15.71
CA LEU A 140 -23.27 17.42 15.04
C LEU A 140 -24.58 16.71 15.36
N THR A 141 -25.12 16.00 14.39
CA THR A 141 -26.42 15.34 14.48
C THR A 141 -26.22 13.87 14.88
N GLU A 142 -26.78 13.48 16.02
CA GLU A 142 -26.58 12.12 16.57
C GLU A 142 -26.90 11.02 15.53
N ASN A 143 -28.02 11.15 14.82
CA ASN A 143 -28.44 10.23 13.75
C ASN A 143 -28.15 10.84 12.36
N GLY A 144 -27.21 11.75 12.25
CA GLY A 144 -26.71 12.28 10.99
C GLY A 144 -25.88 11.24 10.23
N ILE A 145 -25.51 11.54 8.99
CA ILE A 145 -24.68 10.62 8.22
C ILE A 145 -23.32 10.40 8.91
N PRO A 146 -23.00 9.15 9.32
CA PRO A 146 -21.70 8.82 9.88
C PRO A 146 -20.70 8.50 8.78
N GLU A 147 -19.42 8.57 9.10
CA GLU A 147 -18.31 8.15 8.24
C GLU A 147 -18.58 6.79 7.58
N ALA A 148 -18.98 5.82 8.40
CA ALA A 148 -19.22 4.44 8.03
C ALA A 148 -20.22 4.25 6.87
N ALA A 149 -21.20 5.16 6.72
CA ALA A 149 -22.26 5.05 5.73
C ALA A 149 -22.01 5.88 4.45
N MET A 150 -21.04 6.80 4.45
CA MET A 150 -20.88 7.76 3.35
C MET A 150 -20.63 7.06 2.01
N LEU A 151 -19.78 6.03 1.97
CA LEU A 151 -19.48 5.29 0.75
C LEU A 151 -20.75 4.66 0.16
N ASP A 152 -21.48 3.90 0.97
CA ASP A 152 -22.65 3.12 0.55
C ASP A 152 -23.85 4.00 0.20
N VAL A 153 -23.92 5.19 0.80
CA VAL A 153 -24.98 6.17 0.50
C VAL A 153 -24.69 6.89 -0.81
N VAL A 154 -23.44 7.25 -1.09
CA VAL A 154 -23.12 8.15 -2.22
C VAL A 154 -22.72 7.39 -3.46
N LEU A 155 -21.74 6.49 -3.35
CA LEU A 155 -21.05 5.93 -4.51
C LEU A 155 -21.97 5.18 -5.49
N PRO A 156 -22.98 4.38 -5.06
CA PRO A 156 -23.85 3.66 -5.98
C PRO A 156 -24.86 4.54 -6.73
N ARG A 157 -24.91 5.86 -6.46
CA ARG A 157 -25.95 6.76 -6.98
C ARG A 157 -25.45 7.83 -7.95
N VAL A 158 -24.13 8.05 -8.00
CA VAL A 158 -23.54 9.22 -8.68
C VAL A 158 -22.74 8.82 -9.91
N LYS A 159 -22.71 9.72 -10.95
CA LYS A 159 -22.10 9.45 -12.25
C LYS A 159 -20.94 10.38 -12.58
N SER A 160 -20.61 11.30 -11.66
CA SER A 160 -19.44 12.17 -11.74
C SER A 160 -18.96 12.54 -10.34
N ALA A 161 -17.73 12.99 -10.22
CA ALA A 161 -17.14 13.44 -8.96
C ALA A 161 -17.95 14.62 -8.37
N ARG A 162 -18.39 15.56 -9.24
CA ARG A 162 -19.23 16.69 -8.83
C ARG A 162 -20.57 16.22 -8.28
N GLU A 163 -21.26 15.29 -8.97
CA GLU A 163 -22.51 14.71 -8.45
C GLU A 163 -22.28 14.03 -7.08
N GLY A 164 -21.10 13.44 -6.84
CA GLY A 164 -20.74 12.87 -5.53
C GLY A 164 -20.76 13.92 -4.43
N VAL A 165 -20.12 15.05 -4.65
CA VAL A 165 -20.15 16.20 -3.74
C VAL A 165 -21.54 16.74 -3.53
N GLU A 166 -22.28 17.00 -4.62
CA GLU A 166 -23.65 17.57 -4.58
C GLU A 166 -24.61 16.64 -3.84
N PHE A 167 -24.47 15.32 -4.03
CA PHE A 167 -25.33 14.34 -3.37
C PHE A 167 -25.00 14.22 -1.87
N LEU A 168 -23.72 14.16 -1.48
CA LEU A 168 -23.33 14.14 -0.07
C LEU A 168 -23.75 15.45 0.63
N ALA A 169 -23.57 16.59 -0.03
CA ALA A 169 -24.03 17.88 0.45
C ALA A 169 -25.55 17.88 0.75
N LYS A 170 -26.34 17.35 -0.17
CA LYS A 170 -27.79 17.18 0.01
C LYS A 170 -28.12 16.29 1.22
N VAL A 171 -27.41 15.16 1.39
CA VAL A 171 -27.63 14.28 2.55
C VAL A 171 -27.32 15.01 3.87
N ILE A 172 -26.22 15.78 3.91
CA ILE A 172 -25.85 16.59 5.07
C ILE A 172 -26.92 17.68 5.35
N GLU A 173 -27.45 18.33 4.33
CA GLU A 173 -28.51 19.31 4.48
C GLU A 173 -29.83 18.70 5.01
N GLU A 174 -30.15 17.48 4.61
CA GLU A 174 -31.40 16.78 4.96
C GLU A 174 -31.32 16.07 6.31
N LYS A 175 -30.16 15.50 6.66
CA LYS A 175 -29.99 14.58 7.80
C LYS A 175 -29.00 15.08 8.85
N GLY A 176 -28.16 16.04 8.49
CA GLY A 176 -26.99 16.42 9.25
C GLY A 176 -25.83 15.42 9.13
N SER A 177 -24.68 15.81 9.65
CA SER A 177 -23.52 14.95 9.80
C SER A 177 -23.30 14.57 11.25
N ALA A 178 -22.94 13.30 11.51
CA ALA A 178 -22.61 12.80 12.85
C ALA A 178 -21.22 13.24 13.33
N GLU A 179 -20.35 13.62 12.40
CA GLU A 179 -18.97 14.00 12.70
C GLU A 179 -18.40 14.94 11.63
N GLY A 180 -17.28 15.60 11.95
CA GLY A 180 -16.54 16.38 10.98
C GLY A 180 -15.62 15.47 10.16
N ASN A 181 -15.50 15.73 8.86
CA ASN A 181 -14.76 14.86 7.95
C ASN A 181 -14.14 15.60 6.78
N VAL A 182 -13.17 14.94 6.14
CA VAL A 182 -12.66 15.31 4.82
C VAL A 182 -12.90 14.14 3.84
N VAL A 183 -13.49 14.45 2.69
CA VAL A 183 -13.84 13.46 1.65
C VAL A 183 -13.27 13.89 0.31
N VAL A 184 -12.76 12.94 -0.47
CA VAL A 184 -12.28 13.19 -1.83
C VAL A 184 -13.09 12.38 -2.82
N PHE A 185 -13.61 13.05 -3.85
CA PHE A 185 -14.24 12.42 -5.02
C PHE A 185 -13.39 12.67 -6.25
N ALA A 186 -13.27 11.67 -7.11
CA ALA A 186 -12.60 11.87 -8.39
C ALA A 186 -13.25 11.05 -9.51
N ASP A 187 -13.22 11.63 -10.70
CA ASP A 187 -13.45 10.94 -11.97
C ASP A 187 -12.36 11.36 -12.98
N GLN A 188 -12.44 10.88 -14.21
CA GLN A 188 -11.41 11.19 -15.23
C GLN A 188 -11.37 12.68 -15.64
N LYS A 189 -12.36 13.51 -15.25
CA LYS A 189 -12.43 14.93 -15.60
C LYS A 189 -11.94 15.83 -14.49
N GLU A 190 -12.31 15.51 -13.24
CA GLU A 190 -12.08 16.39 -12.11
C GLU A 190 -11.94 15.63 -10.79
N THR A 191 -11.30 16.28 -9.84
CA THR A 191 -11.17 15.82 -8.46
C THR A 191 -11.70 16.90 -7.54
N TRP A 192 -12.45 16.52 -6.51
CA TRP A 192 -13.04 17.39 -5.51
C TRP A 192 -12.56 17.01 -4.12
N TYR A 193 -12.24 18.03 -3.32
CA TYR A 193 -11.90 17.94 -1.91
C TYR A 193 -12.99 18.61 -1.11
N MET A 194 -13.60 17.93 -0.14
CA MET A 194 -14.73 18.40 0.64
C MET A 194 -14.40 18.32 2.12
N GLU A 195 -14.59 19.42 2.86
CA GLU A 195 -14.59 19.49 4.33
C GLU A 195 -16.02 19.56 4.88
N ILE A 196 -16.39 18.61 5.74
CA ILE A 196 -17.63 18.61 6.52
C ILE A 196 -17.32 19.25 7.86
N LEU A 197 -17.83 20.45 8.07
CA LEU A 197 -17.33 21.40 9.07
C LEU A 197 -18.10 21.38 10.39
N SER A 198 -19.36 20.96 10.36
CA SER A 198 -20.26 20.86 11.51
C SER A 198 -21.51 20.07 11.12
N GLY A 199 -22.57 20.09 11.93
CA GLY A 199 -23.79 19.32 11.68
C GLY A 199 -24.36 19.49 10.29
N HIS A 200 -24.39 20.72 9.74
CA HIS A 200 -24.97 21.02 8.44
C HIS A 200 -24.09 21.91 7.55
N GLN A 201 -22.84 22.21 8.00
CA GLN A 201 -21.96 23.07 7.23
C GLN A 201 -20.86 22.25 6.56
N TYR A 202 -20.61 22.57 5.29
CA TYR A 202 -19.60 21.95 4.44
C TYR A 202 -19.06 22.96 3.43
N VAL A 203 -17.84 22.73 2.97
CA VAL A 203 -17.27 23.38 1.78
C VAL A 203 -16.50 22.36 0.99
N ALA A 204 -16.80 22.29 -0.31
CA ALA A 204 -16.05 21.47 -1.26
C ALA A 204 -15.43 22.36 -2.33
N VAL A 205 -14.22 22.01 -2.75
CA VAL A 205 -13.49 22.74 -3.79
C VAL A 205 -12.96 21.78 -4.84
N LYS A 206 -13.03 22.19 -6.09
CA LYS A 206 -12.38 21.49 -7.19
C LYS A 206 -10.87 21.61 -7.04
N VAL A 207 -10.17 20.48 -7.08
CA VAL A 207 -8.72 20.41 -6.91
C VAL A 207 -8.01 20.94 -8.16
N PRO A 208 -7.10 21.92 -8.02
CA PRO A 208 -6.29 22.39 -9.14
C PRO A 208 -5.36 21.28 -9.65
N GLU A 209 -5.26 21.13 -10.97
CA GLU A 209 -4.48 20.06 -11.60
C GLU A 209 -2.96 20.24 -11.48
N ASP A 210 -2.50 21.46 -11.16
CA ASP A 210 -1.10 21.87 -11.02
C ASP A 210 -0.65 21.98 -9.55
N LYS A 211 -1.40 21.40 -8.63
CA LYS A 211 -1.15 21.42 -7.19
C LYS A 211 -1.04 20.03 -6.58
N TYR A 212 -0.35 19.97 -5.44
CA TYR A 212 -0.42 18.82 -4.55
C TYR A 212 -0.96 19.23 -3.18
N ALA A 213 -1.49 18.28 -2.43
CA ALA A 213 -1.98 18.45 -1.07
C ALA A 213 -1.54 17.28 -0.20
N VAL A 214 -1.28 17.55 1.08
CA VAL A 214 -1.16 16.56 2.16
C VAL A 214 -1.98 17.08 3.33
N PHE A 215 -2.86 16.26 3.87
CA PHE A 215 -3.79 16.66 4.91
C PHE A 215 -4.01 15.53 5.92
N ALA A 216 -4.14 15.91 7.18
CA ALA A 216 -4.37 15.03 8.32
C ALA A 216 -5.76 15.32 8.95
N ASN A 217 -5.99 14.90 10.20
CA ASN A 217 -7.32 14.93 10.86
C ASN A 217 -7.76 16.34 11.34
N THR A 218 -7.66 17.32 10.46
CA THR A 218 -8.08 18.69 10.72
C THR A 218 -8.52 19.38 9.44
N TYR A 219 -8.94 20.64 9.49
CA TYR A 219 -9.36 21.45 8.35
C TYR A 219 -8.21 22.28 7.80
N TYR A 220 -8.17 22.43 6.48
CA TYR A 220 -7.10 23.13 5.74
C TYR A 220 -7.59 24.24 4.83
N LEU A 221 -8.90 24.28 4.49
CA LEU A 221 -9.43 25.31 3.60
C LEU A 221 -9.25 26.71 4.20
N GLY A 222 -8.44 27.51 3.53
CA GLY A 222 -8.26 28.92 3.84
C GLY A 222 -9.43 29.77 3.35
N HIS A 223 -9.12 30.88 2.67
CA HIS A 223 -10.12 31.65 1.95
C HIS A 223 -10.53 30.94 0.67
N VAL A 224 -11.85 30.85 0.45
CA VAL A 224 -12.49 30.31 -0.75
C VAL A 224 -13.53 31.30 -1.23
N ASP A 225 -13.56 31.61 -2.54
CA ASP A 225 -14.63 32.42 -3.12
C ASP A 225 -15.94 31.62 -3.20
N LEU A 226 -16.80 31.81 -2.22
CA LEU A 226 -18.11 31.14 -2.13
C LEU A 226 -19.07 31.48 -3.28
N ASN A 227 -18.76 32.46 -4.13
CA ASN A 227 -19.53 32.80 -5.32
C ASN A 227 -19.05 32.08 -6.57
N ASP A 228 -17.90 31.42 -6.55
CA ASP A 228 -17.40 30.58 -7.64
C ASP A 228 -18.12 29.22 -7.70
N THR A 229 -19.34 29.24 -8.21
CA THR A 229 -20.19 28.04 -8.28
C THR A 229 -19.68 26.98 -9.27
N GLU A 230 -18.67 27.26 -10.08
CA GLU A 230 -18.02 26.30 -10.95
C GLU A 230 -17.04 25.41 -10.17
N ASN A 231 -16.28 26.01 -9.26
CA ASN A 231 -15.18 25.35 -8.55
C ASN A 231 -15.44 25.19 -7.04
N VAL A 232 -16.56 25.70 -6.52
CA VAL A 232 -16.91 25.65 -5.10
C VAL A 232 -18.37 25.21 -4.93
N ILE A 233 -18.59 24.28 -3.99
CA ILE A 233 -19.89 23.86 -3.51
C ILE A 233 -19.89 24.00 -1.99
N ALA A 234 -20.70 24.88 -1.44
CA ALA A 234 -20.71 25.17 -0.01
C ALA A 234 -22.13 25.31 0.54
N SER A 235 -22.30 24.96 1.81
CA SER A 235 -23.55 25.28 2.52
C SER A 235 -23.76 26.78 2.56
N LYS A 236 -24.99 27.22 2.30
CA LYS A 236 -25.30 28.67 2.18
C LYS A 236 -25.10 29.46 3.48
N ASP A 237 -25.17 28.79 4.62
CA ASP A 237 -25.05 29.41 5.96
C ASP A 237 -23.64 29.26 6.56
N VAL A 238 -22.62 28.77 5.83
CA VAL A 238 -21.29 28.53 6.32
C VAL A 238 -20.65 29.77 6.95
N GLU A 239 -20.72 30.90 6.30
CA GLU A 239 -20.19 32.17 6.86
C GLU A 239 -21.04 32.71 8.00
N LYS A 240 -22.36 32.57 7.91
CA LYS A 240 -23.32 32.99 8.93
C LYS A 240 -23.13 32.21 10.24
N VAL A 241 -23.03 30.88 10.18
CA VAL A 241 -22.80 30.02 11.35
C VAL A 241 -21.47 30.38 12.04
N ALA A 242 -20.40 30.62 11.28
CA ALA A 242 -19.13 31.08 11.83
C ALA A 242 -19.28 32.42 12.59
N LYS A 243 -20.05 33.38 12.06
CA LYS A 243 -20.33 34.67 12.70
C LYS A 243 -21.18 34.52 13.97
N GLU A 244 -22.25 33.77 13.90
CA GLU A 244 -23.18 33.54 15.03
C GLU A 244 -22.53 32.75 16.15
N SER A 245 -21.58 31.86 15.85
CA SER A 245 -20.79 31.13 16.85
C SER A 245 -19.79 32.01 17.60
N GLY A 246 -19.53 33.22 17.14
CA GLY A 246 -18.48 34.10 17.65
C GLY A 246 -17.06 33.58 17.34
N ASN A 247 -16.92 32.72 16.36
CA ASN A 247 -15.60 32.18 15.94
C ASN A 247 -15.25 32.50 14.47
N TYR A 248 -15.87 33.53 13.90
CA TYR A 248 -15.52 34.02 12.57
C TYR A 248 -14.07 34.54 12.58
N LYS A 249 -13.25 33.98 11.70
CA LYS A 249 -11.84 34.32 11.53
C LYS A 249 -11.56 34.73 10.10
N THR A 250 -10.57 35.59 9.92
CA THR A 250 -10.11 36.05 8.62
C THR A 250 -8.64 35.71 8.43
N ASP A 251 -8.23 35.66 7.15
CA ASP A 251 -6.83 35.66 6.76
C ASP A 251 -6.21 37.08 6.97
N LYS A 252 -4.95 37.21 6.57
CA LYS A 252 -4.20 38.51 6.63
C LYS A 252 -4.79 39.61 5.76
N ASP A 253 -5.56 39.23 4.73
CA ASP A 253 -6.16 40.16 3.77
C ASP A 253 -7.61 40.51 4.16
N GLY A 254 -8.10 39.98 5.27
CA GLY A 254 -9.43 40.23 5.81
C GLY A 254 -10.54 39.33 5.26
N ASN A 255 -10.19 38.33 4.44
CA ASN A 255 -11.15 37.40 3.86
C ASN A 255 -11.52 36.29 4.85
N PHE A 256 -12.76 35.78 4.75
CA PHE A 256 -13.22 34.66 5.56
C PHE A 256 -12.30 33.45 5.42
N HIS A 257 -11.81 32.93 6.55
CA HIS A 257 -10.91 31.78 6.59
C HIS A 257 -11.64 30.59 7.22
N ILE A 258 -11.93 29.57 6.43
CA ILE A 258 -12.78 28.43 6.81
C ILE A 258 -12.13 27.63 7.94
N ALA A 259 -10.93 27.08 7.73
CA ALA A 259 -10.27 26.22 8.71
C ALA A 259 -10.06 26.91 10.08
N LYS A 260 -9.69 28.21 10.12
CA LYS A 260 -9.56 28.96 11.37
C LYS A 260 -10.88 29.18 12.09
N SER A 261 -11.97 29.27 11.33
CA SER A 261 -13.31 29.50 11.88
C SER A 261 -13.96 28.22 12.39
N TYR A 262 -13.74 27.10 11.72
CA TYR A 262 -14.39 25.84 12.02
C TYR A 262 -13.50 24.84 12.75
N GLY A 263 -12.20 24.87 12.51
CA GLY A 263 -11.23 23.94 13.07
C GLY A 263 -10.76 24.29 14.49
N PRO A 264 -9.85 23.52 15.03
CA PRO A 264 -9.21 23.78 16.31
C PRO A 264 -8.34 25.04 16.24
N GLU A 265 -8.08 25.66 17.39
CA GLU A 265 -7.21 26.86 17.45
C GLU A 265 -5.77 26.55 17.05
N LYS A 266 -5.33 25.31 17.23
CA LYS A 266 -4.00 24.81 16.86
C LYS A 266 -4.14 23.38 16.36
N TYR A 267 -3.34 23.00 15.39
CA TYR A 267 -3.23 21.62 14.97
C TYR A 267 -2.80 20.72 16.14
N ALA A 268 -3.41 19.55 16.25
CA ALA A 268 -2.88 18.51 17.10
C ALA A 268 -1.46 18.13 16.65
N GLU A 269 -0.63 17.64 17.55
CA GLU A 269 0.76 17.36 17.24
C GLU A 269 0.89 16.26 16.15
N GLY A 270 0.02 15.25 16.18
CA GLY A 270 -0.04 14.22 15.16
C GLY A 270 -0.46 14.73 13.77
N ASP A 271 -1.40 15.69 13.70
CA ASP A 271 -1.79 16.32 12.43
C ASP A 271 -0.63 17.12 11.85
N ARG A 272 0.01 17.93 12.70
CA ARG A 272 1.16 18.75 12.34
C ARG A 272 2.32 17.89 11.82
N SER A 273 2.66 16.81 12.51
CA SER A 273 3.81 15.97 12.16
C SER A 273 3.63 15.24 10.85
N ARG A 274 2.43 14.73 10.56
CA ARG A 274 2.11 14.05 9.29
C ARG A 274 2.09 15.02 8.13
N THR A 275 1.42 16.16 8.27
CA THR A 275 1.36 17.18 7.22
C THR A 275 2.73 17.75 6.90
N TYR A 276 3.50 18.13 7.94
CA TYR A 276 4.87 18.62 7.76
C TYR A 276 5.77 17.59 7.07
N ALA A 277 5.75 16.34 7.53
CA ALA A 277 6.56 15.28 6.94
C ALA A 277 6.16 15.00 5.49
N GLY A 278 4.86 14.99 5.18
CA GLY A 278 4.40 14.76 3.82
C GLY A 278 4.79 15.89 2.86
N ILE A 279 4.62 17.15 3.29
CA ILE A 279 5.03 18.31 2.48
C ILE A 279 6.55 18.27 2.21
N THR A 280 7.36 18.08 3.25
CA THR A 280 8.83 18.10 3.10
C THR A 280 9.39 16.87 2.39
N LEU A 281 8.65 15.76 2.35
CA LEU A 281 9.00 14.61 1.52
C LEU A 281 8.73 14.87 0.05
N LEU A 282 7.54 15.40 -0.29
CA LEU A 282 7.16 15.69 -1.68
C LEU A 282 7.93 16.91 -2.24
N ASP A 283 8.20 17.90 -1.42
CA ASP A 283 8.91 19.13 -1.78
C ASP A 283 10.01 19.45 -0.74
N PRO A 284 11.19 18.81 -0.87
CA PRO A 284 12.30 19.01 0.06
C PRO A 284 12.82 20.46 0.15
N ASP A 285 12.58 21.26 -0.87
CA ASP A 285 12.96 22.69 -0.94
C ASP A 285 11.88 23.62 -0.38
N SER A 286 10.77 23.08 0.07
CA SER A 286 9.67 23.82 0.71
C SER A 286 10.18 24.65 1.89
N LYS A 287 9.62 25.85 2.06
CA LYS A 287 9.98 26.75 3.15
C LYS A 287 9.10 26.55 4.40
N VAL A 288 8.23 25.52 4.41
CA VAL A 288 7.42 25.22 5.61
C VAL A 288 8.30 24.82 6.78
N THR A 289 7.88 25.21 7.96
CA THR A 289 8.51 24.79 9.21
C THR A 289 7.53 23.97 10.05
N TYR A 290 8.04 23.16 10.95
CA TYR A 290 7.19 22.39 11.86
C TYR A 290 6.36 23.27 12.77
N GLU A 291 6.86 24.47 13.07
CA GLU A 291 6.27 25.44 13.98
C GLU A 291 5.23 26.36 13.34
N ASP A 292 5.02 26.25 12.00
CA ASP A 292 4.01 27.03 11.30
C ASP A 292 2.62 26.77 11.91
N ASP A 293 1.85 27.83 12.12
CA ASP A 293 0.53 27.74 12.72
C ASP A 293 -0.49 27.08 11.80
N GLU A 294 -0.24 27.16 10.49
CA GLU A 294 -1.09 26.58 9.45
C GLU A 294 -0.26 26.14 8.23
N TYR A 295 -0.76 25.17 7.48
CA TYR A 295 -0.22 24.74 6.21
C TYR A 295 -1.24 25.00 5.10
N GLU A 296 -0.79 25.60 4.00
CA GLU A 296 -1.62 25.76 2.80
C GLU A 296 -1.97 24.38 2.23
N LEU A 297 -3.25 24.14 1.93
CA LEU A 297 -3.73 22.85 1.40
C LEU A 297 -3.17 22.56 0.01
N PHE A 298 -3.40 23.45 -0.96
CA PHE A 298 -3.01 23.26 -2.35
C PHE A 298 -1.70 23.98 -2.66
N ARG A 299 -0.64 23.22 -2.79
CA ARG A 299 0.72 23.73 -2.92
C ARG A 299 1.29 23.51 -4.32
N SER A 300 2.03 24.48 -4.81
CA SER A 300 2.93 24.28 -5.96
C SER A 300 4.26 23.71 -5.48
N PRO A 301 4.88 22.76 -6.19
CA PRO A 301 6.25 22.37 -5.90
C PRO A 301 7.19 23.58 -6.03
N THR A 302 8.22 23.64 -5.17
CA THR A 302 9.27 24.69 -5.24
C THR A 302 10.03 24.61 -6.57
N ASP A 303 10.35 23.40 -7.05
CA ASP A 303 10.82 23.19 -8.42
C ASP A 303 9.62 23.10 -9.38
N PRO A 304 9.42 24.04 -10.30
CA PRO A 304 8.30 24.03 -11.24
C PRO A 304 8.36 22.85 -12.25
N ASN A 305 9.50 22.18 -12.37
CA ASN A 305 9.67 21.02 -13.24
C ASN A 305 9.49 19.69 -12.49
N LYS A 306 9.26 19.73 -11.19
CA LYS A 306 9.05 18.53 -10.39
C LYS A 306 7.86 17.74 -10.93
N LYS A 307 8.06 16.45 -11.15
CA LYS A 307 7.02 15.49 -11.51
C LYS A 307 7.07 14.31 -10.56
N TYR A 308 5.91 13.94 -10.10
CA TYR A 308 5.72 12.84 -9.17
C TYR A 308 5.38 11.54 -9.90
N THR A 309 5.69 10.45 -9.25
CA THR A 309 5.38 9.09 -9.72
C THR A 309 4.46 8.39 -8.71
N LEU A 310 3.99 7.22 -9.08
CA LEU A 310 3.23 6.35 -8.20
C LEU A 310 4.08 5.89 -7.00
N GLU A 311 5.37 5.65 -7.23
CA GLU A 311 6.32 5.27 -6.18
C GLU A 311 6.52 6.39 -5.15
N ASP A 312 6.43 7.68 -5.54
CA ASP A 312 6.44 8.80 -4.61
C ASP A 312 5.21 8.77 -3.69
N ALA A 313 4.04 8.40 -4.22
CA ALA A 313 2.81 8.24 -3.44
C ALA A 313 2.91 7.08 -2.44
N PHE A 314 3.46 5.93 -2.86
CA PHE A 314 3.71 4.81 -1.94
C PHE A 314 4.72 5.16 -0.86
N ALA A 315 5.79 5.87 -1.22
CA ALA A 315 6.80 6.33 -0.27
C ALA A 315 6.22 7.33 0.74
N LEU A 316 5.29 8.20 0.31
CA LEU A 316 4.58 9.12 1.18
C LEU A 316 3.80 8.38 2.28
N GLN A 317 2.98 7.40 1.90
CA GLN A 317 2.16 6.65 2.85
C GLN A 317 2.96 5.72 3.77
N ARG A 318 4.20 5.37 3.38
CA ARG A 318 5.14 4.57 4.20
C ARG A 318 6.06 5.40 5.06
N ASN A 319 6.06 6.73 4.89
CA ASN A 319 7.07 7.59 5.49
C ASN A 319 7.03 7.57 7.03
N ARG A 320 8.19 7.34 7.63
CA ARG A 320 8.43 7.31 9.06
C ARG A 320 9.54 8.28 9.47
N PHE A 321 9.58 9.44 8.83
CA PHE A 321 10.54 10.54 9.04
C PHE A 321 11.96 10.26 8.56
N GLU A 322 12.20 9.25 7.74
CA GLU A 322 13.54 8.89 7.27
C GLU A 322 14.24 10.05 6.58
N HIS A 323 13.51 10.87 5.81
CA HIS A 323 14.03 12.04 5.10
C HIS A 323 14.41 13.21 6.02
N LEU A 324 13.98 13.21 7.29
CA LEU A 324 14.27 14.25 8.27
C LEU A 324 15.57 14.01 9.06
N ASN A 325 16.38 13.02 8.67
CA ASN A 325 17.73 12.76 9.18
C ASN A 325 17.82 12.69 10.72
N GLY A 326 16.84 12.01 11.35
CA GLY A 326 16.80 11.81 12.80
C GLY A 326 16.25 12.99 13.60
N ARG A 327 15.76 14.04 12.95
CA ARG A 327 15.06 15.14 13.65
C ARG A 327 13.83 14.64 14.38
N PHE A 328 13.07 13.73 13.77
CA PHE A 328 11.92 13.06 14.37
C PHE A 328 12.08 11.55 14.35
N VAL A 329 11.43 10.90 15.29
CA VAL A 329 11.37 9.45 15.44
C VAL A 329 9.88 9.07 15.55
N PRO A 330 9.43 8.00 14.90
CA PRO A 330 8.06 7.51 15.05
C PRO A 330 7.73 7.24 16.52
N ASP A 331 6.55 7.67 16.97
CA ASP A 331 6.11 7.57 18.36
C ASP A 331 5.84 6.12 18.81
N ASP A 332 5.53 5.21 17.89
CA ASP A 332 5.46 3.76 18.15
C ASP A 332 6.83 3.12 18.50
N GLN A 333 7.92 3.88 18.43
CA GLN A 333 9.26 3.45 18.86
C GLN A 333 9.64 3.98 20.26
N ILE A 334 8.70 4.52 21.02
CA ILE A 334 8.94 4.94 22.40
C ILE A 334 9.42 3.73 23.22
N GLY A 335 10.60 3.89 23.84
CA GLY A 335 11.22 2.84 24.65
C GLY A 335 12.17 1.90 23.91
N VAL A 336 12.20 1.94 22.59
CA VAL A 336 13.21 1.22 21.80
C VAL A 336 14.55 1.89 22.01
N LYS A 337 15.51 1.16 22.62
CA LYS A 337 16.88 1.65 22.79
C LYS A 337 17.56 1.68 21.41
N LYS A 338 17.93 2.86 20.94
CA LYS A 338 18.86 2.98 19.80
C LYS A 338 20.27 2.79 20.32
N GLN A 339 20.97 1.80 19.80
CA GLN A 339 22.40 1.67 19.99
C GLN A 339 23.06 2.62 18.98
N GLY A 340 23.83 3.59 19.48
CA GLY A 340 24.66 4.44 18.62
C GLY A 340 25.77 3.61 17.95
N ASP A 341 26.27 4.08 16.81
CA ASP A 341 27.36 3.43 16.05
C ASP A 341 28.66 3.28 16.88
N ASP A 342 28.77 4.04 17.98
CA ASP A 342 29.88 4.01 18.95
C ASP A 342 29.59 3.12 20.18
N GLY A 343 28.47 2.39 20.19
CA GLY A 343 28.03 1.57 21.31
C GLY A 343 27.38 2.35 22.46
N SER A 344 27.14 3.67 22.31
CA SER A 344 26.41 4.46 23.27
C SER A 344 24.91 4.17 23.23
N ASN A 345 24.26 4.14 24.39
CA ASN A 345 22.80 4.11 24.49
C ASN A 345 22.27 5.56 24.39
N ASP A 346 22.19 6.08 23.17
CA ASP A 346 21.54 7.37 22.98
C ASP A 346 20.04 7.26 23.28
N THR A 347 19.65 7.89 24.37
CA THR A 347 18.24 8.02 24.74
C THR A 347 17.65 9.07 23.83
N VAL A 348 16.83 8.62 22.86
CA VAL A 348 16.06 9.55 22.02
C VAL A 348 15.21 10.44 22.94
N ARG A 349 15.29 11.74 22.74
CA ARG A 349 14.54 12.70 23.56
C ARG A 349 13.04 12.52 23.28
N LYS A 350 12.23 12.56 24.34
CA LYS A 350 10.77 12.38 24.25
C LYS A 350 10.09 13.38 23.30
N ASP A 351 10.63 14.59 23.18
CA ASP A 351 10.13 15.64 22.28
C ASP A 351 10.41 15.36 20.78
N GLN A 352 11.26 14.38 20.46
CA GLN A 352 11.53 13.95 19.09
C GLN A 352 10.54 12.90 18.58
N TYR A 353 9.81 12.22 19.46
CA TYR A 353 8.80 11.26 19.07
C TYR A 353 7.58 11.95 18.47
N LYS A 354 7.22 11.59 17.25
CA LYS A 354 6.11 12.16 16.50
C LYS A 354 5.30 11.06 15.82
N TYR A 355 4.03 11.34 15.58
CA TYR A 355 3.14 10.45 14.86
C TYR A 355 3.47 10.48 13.36
N ALA A 356 3.84 9.33 12.78
CA ALA A 356 4.28 9.19 11.40
C ALA A 356 3.11 8.88 10.45
N LEU A 357 3.29 9.16 9.14
CA LEU A 357 2.33 8.76 8.11
C LEU A 357 2.16 7.23 8.03
N GLY A 358 3.29 6.49 7.98
CA GLY A 358 3.32 5.03 7.95
C GLY A 358 3.49 4.43 9.35
N ASN A 359 2.69 4.85 10.34
CA ASN A 359 2.75 4.32 11.70
C ASN A 359 2.15 2.91 11.81
N GLU A 360 2.24 2.29 12.98
CA GLU A 360 1.76 0.92 13.19
C GLU A 360 0.24 0.77 13.24
N ASN A 361 -0.48 1.89 13.45
CA ASN A 361 -1.93 1.87 13.50
C ASN A 361 -2.59 1.88 12.11
N VAL A 362 -1.81 2.01 11.03
CA VAL A 362 -2.35 1.93 9.67
C VAL A 362 -2.89 0.53 9.40
N ILE A 363 -4.17 0.44 9.08
CA ILE A 363 -4.87 -0.81 8.78
C ILE A 363 -5.28 -0.92 7.30
N ASP A 364 -5.36 0.20 6.59
CA ASP A 364 -5.56 0.30 5.15
C ASP A 364 -4.73 1.45 4.58
N ALA A 365 -4.22 1.26 3.38
CA ALA A 365 -3.59 2.31 2.59
C ALA A 365 -3.94 2.11 1.12
N HIS A 366 -4.33 3.15 0.45
CA HIS A 366 -4.69 3.08 -0.96
C HIS A 366 -4.22 4.30 -1.73
N VAL A 367 -3.91 4.08 -3.01
CA VAL A 367 -3.61 5.13 -3.97
C VAL A 367 -4.49 4.94 -5.19
N TYR A 368 -5.33 5.91 -5.47
CA TYR A 368 -6.08 6.00 -6.72
C TYR A 368 -5.22 6.68 -7.78
N GLN A 369 -5.08 6.03 -8.91
CA GLN A 369 -4.46 6.55 -10.12
C GLN A 369 -5.55 6.75 -11.16
N ILE A 370 -6.04 7.98 -11.28
CA ILE A 370 -7.11 8.33 -12.22
C ILE A 370 -6.50 8.62 -13.58
N ASN A 371 -6.67 7.66 -14.49
CA ASN A 371 -6.07 7.69 -15.81
C ASN A 371 -7.09 8.16 -16.86
N PRO A 372 -6.97 9.40 -17.38
CA PRO A 372 -7.92 9.93 -18.36
C PRO A 372 -7.81 9.24 -19.73
N ASN A 373 -6.84 8.36 -19.95
CA ASN A 373 -6.67 7.64 -21.20
C ASN A 373 -7.41 6.30 -21.25
N LEU A 374 -7.93 5.81 -20.13
CA LEU A 374 -8.74 4.60 -20.06
C LEU A 374 -10.21 4.88 -20.42
N PRO A 375 -11.03 3.86 -20.76
CA PRO A 375 -12.47 4.00 -20.85
C PRO A 375 -13.06 4.55 -19.55
N LYS A 376 -14.18 5.29 -19.65
CA LYS A 376 -14.79 5.92 -18.47
C LYS A 376 -15.19 4.88 -17.43
N SER A 377 -15.77 3.75 -17.85
CA SER A 377 -16.21 2.66 -16.95
C SER A 377 -15.07 2.03 -16.12
N PHE A 378 -13.82 2.13 -16.59
CA PHE A 378 -12.66 1.69 -15.80
C PHE A 378 -12.38 2.62 -14.60
N GLY A 379 -12.75 3.91 -14.70
CA GLY A 379 -12.47 4.94 -13.69
C GLY A 379 -11.00 5.28 -13.58
N GLY A 380 -10.20 4.30 -13.32
CA GLY A 380 -8.76 4.32 -13.09
C GLY A 380 -8.31 3.02 -12.44
N THR A 381 -7.23 3.10 -11.70
CA THR A 381 -6.66 1.99 -10.93
C THR A 381 -6.61 2.37 -9.45
N VAL A 382 -7.12 1.52 -8.56
CA VAL A 382 -6.77 1.59 -7.15
C VAL A 382 -5.57 0.67 -6.90
N TRP A 383 -4.55 1.20 -6.26
CA TRP A 383 -3.41 0.48 -5.72
C TRP A 383 -3.70 0.26 -4.24
N LEU A 384 -4.04 -0.97 -3.89
CA LEU A 384 -4.51 -1.34 -2.56
C LEU A 384 -3.38 -1.91 -1.71
N GLY A 385 -3.05 -1.23 -0.62
CA GLY A 385 -2.13 -1.66 0.43
C GLY A 385 -2.93 -2.06 1.68
N MET A 386 -3.62 -3.19 1.61
CA MET A 386 -4.47 -3.69 2.70
C MET A 386 -3.62 -4.22 3.85
N GLY A 387 -3.43 -3.40 4.87
CA GLY A 387 -2.60 -3.66 6.04
C GLY A 387 -1.70 -2.47 6.40
N PRO A 388 -0.81 -2.61 7.39
CA PRO A 388 0.13 -1.56 7.78
C PRO A 388 1.03 -1.13 6.62
N SER A 389 0.88 0.12 6.15
CA SER A 389 1.48 0.60 4.90
C SER A 389 3.00 0.44 4.83
N ARG A 390 3.69 0.54 5.97
CA ARG A 390 5.17 0.46 6.05
C ARG A 390 5.75 -0.85 5.50
N ASN A 391 5.04 -1.98 5.66
CA ASN A 391 5.49 -3.30 5.24
C ASN A 391 4.43 -4.07 4.43
N THR A 392 3.53 -3.36 3.75
CA THR A 392 2.47 -3.91 2.91
C THR A 392 2.71 -3.53 1.45
N PRO A 393 2.59 -4.46 0.49
CA PRO A 393 2.68 -4.15 -0.93
C PRO A 393 1.38 -3.53 -1.46
N TYR A 394 1.51 -2.60 -2.41
CA TYR A 394 0.39 -2.05 -3.16
C TYR A 394 0.07 -2.90 -4.39
N VAL A 395 -1.18 -3.34 -4.53
CA VAL A 395 -1.64 -4.22 -5.61
C VAL A 395 -2.73 -3.52 -6.43
N PRO A 396 -2.61 -3.50 -7.79
CA PRO A 396 -3.53 -2.73 -8.63
C PRO A 396 -4.82 -3.46 -8.95
N PHE A 397 -5.94 -2.70 -8.95
CA PHE A 397 -7.26 -3.13 -9.45
C PHE A 397 -7.90 -2.01 -10.25
N TYR A 398 -8.47 -2.34 -11.41
CA TYR A 398 -9.34 -1.40 -12.13
C TYR A 398 -10.69 -1.24 -11.43
N GLY A 399 -11.31 -0.07 -11.60
CA GLY A 399 -12.60 0.21 -10.97
C GLY A 399 -13.79 -0.61 -11.49
N ASN A 400 -13.65 -1.23 -12.68
CA ASN A 400 -14.72 -1.99 -13.31
C ASN A 400 -14.71 -3.49 -13.03
N VAL A 401 -13.84 -3.99 -12.14
CA VAL A 401 -13.84 -5.41 -11.76
C VAL A 401 -15.22 -5.84 -11.23
N LYS A 402 -15.58 -7.10 -11.48
CA LYS A 402 -16.87 -7.68 -11.11
C LYS A 402 -16.77 -8.59 -9.88
N ASP A 403 -15.58 -8.94 -9.47
CA ASP A 403 -15.31 -9.74 -8.27
C ASP A 403 -13.89 -9.52 -7.77
N THR A 404 -13.64 -9.89 -6.52
CA THR A 404 -12.33 -9.86 -5.88
C THR A 404 -11.90 -11.28 -5.47
N TYR A 405 -10.59 -11.48 -5.32
CA TYR A 405 -10.07 -12.79 -4.96
C TYR A 405 -10.54 -13.21 -3.55
N LYS A 406 -10.82 -14.49 -3.39
CA LYS A 406 -11.40 -15.05 -2.15
C LYS A 406 -10.65 -14.69 -0.87
N ALA A 407 -9.31 -14.50 -0.93
CA ALA A 407 -8.53 -14.15 0.25
C ALA A 407 -8.79 -12.71 0.76
N PHE A 408 -9.42 -11.85 -0.03
CA PHE A 408 -9.87 -10.52 0.39
C PHE A 408 -11.21 -10.53 1.15
N LYS A 409 -11.92 -11.66 1.17
CA LYS A 409 -13.30 -11.74 1.69
C LYS A 409 -13.47 -12.27 3.11
N PRO A 410 -12.48 -12.94 3.77
CA PRO A 410 -12.67 -13.43 5.12
C PRO A 410 -13.00 -12.30 6.10
N GLN A 411 -14.03 -12.55 6.92
CA GLN A 411 -14.51 -11.65 7.96
C GLN A 411 -14.22 -12.26 9.33
N THR A 412 -12.95 -12.31 9.69
CA THR A 412 -12.50 -12.89 10.95
C THR A 412 -11.88 -11.82 11.83
N ALA A 413 -12.29 -11.80 13.10
CA ALA A 413 -11.74 -10.87 14.09
C ALA A 413 -10.35 -11.29 14.61
N THR A 414 -9.84 -12.43 14.17
CA THR A 414 -8.55 -13.00 14.59
C THR A 414 -7.79 -13.53 13.38
N TYR A 415 -6.49 -13.75 13.54
CA TYR A 415 -5.64 -14.26 12.46
C TYR A 415 -6.27 -15.46 11.74
N ASP A 416 -6.39 -15.32 10.42
CA ASP A 416 -6.83 -16.36 9.49
C ASP A 416 -5.78 -16.52 8.38
N PRO A 417 -5.12 -17.68 8.27
CA PRO A 417 -4.10 -17.92 7.26
C PRO A 417 -4.62 -17.88 5.82
N ASN A 418 -5.94 -17.86 5.61
CA ASN A 418 -6.58 -17.72 4.31
C ASN A 418 -6.93 -16.27 3.96
N SER A 419 -6.74 -15.34 4.90
CA SER A 419 -7.01 -13.92 4.70
C SER A 419 -5.77 -13.21 4.15
N TRP A 420 -5.99 -12.37 3.13
CA TRP A 420 -4.98 -11.47 2.60
C TRP A 420 -4.48 -10.50 3.66
N TYR A 421 -5.43 -9.83 4.33
CA TYR A 421 -5.12 -8.87 5.38
C TYR A 421 -4.26 -9.50 6.49
N TRP A 422 -4.69 -10.63 7.05
CA TRP A 422 -3.97 -11.27 8.14
C TRP A 422 -2.60 -11.83 7.74
N THR A 423 -2.44 -12.27 6.50
CA THR A 423 -1.13 -12.71 5.98
C THR A 423 -0.15 -11.53 5.91
N VAL A 424 -0.58 -10.40 5.35
CA VAL A 424 0.26 -9.20 5.24
C VAL A 424 0.53 -8.57 6.60
N TRP A 425 -0.48 -8.51 7.46
CA TRP A 425 -0.33 -8.05 8.84
C TRP A 425 0.68 -8.89 9.62
N HIS A 426 0.65 -10.21 9.49
CA HIS A 426 1.62 -11.09 10.15
C HIS A 426 3.05 -10.83 9.66
N ILE A 427 3.22 -10.64 8.36
CA ILE A 427 4.53 -10.24 7.80
C ILE A 427 5.01 -8.91 8.39
N ASP A 428 4.12 -7.92 8.50
CA ASP A 428 4.45 -6.64 9.14
C ASP A 428 4.85 -6.83 10.60
N GLN A 429 4.11 -7.62 11.38
CA GLN A 429 4.43 -7.88 12.79
C GLN A 429 5.79 -8.57 12.95
N MET A 430 6.11 -9.56 12.11
CA MET A 430 7.44 -10.17 12.10
C MET A 430 8.52 -9.14 11.79
N ALA A 431 8.27 -8.21 10.86
CA ALA A 431 9.21 -7.17 10.47
C ALA A 431 9.50 -6.20 11.61
N ILE A 432 8.47 -5.64 12.23
CA ILE A 432 8.61 -4.57 13.23
C ILE A 432 9.24 -5.06 14.53
N ASN A 433 8.91 -6.28 14.92
CA ASN A 433 9.43 -6.88 16.14
C ASN A 433 10.83 -7.50 15.97
N ASN A 434 11.37 -7.57 14.75
CA ASN A 434 12.66 -8.14 14.44
C ASN A 434 13.47 -7.28 13.46
N GLN A 435 13.46 -5.96 13.67
CA GLN A 435 14.16 -5.00 12.81
C GLN A 435 15.66 -5.25 12.72
N ASP A 436 16.28 -5.75 13.81
CA ASP A 436 17.68 -6.14 13.86
C ASP A 436 18.01 -7.34 12.94
N LEU A 437 17.04 -8.22 12.70
CA LEU A 437 17.19 -9.38 11.84
C LEU A 437 16.83 -9.06 10.38
N PHE A 438 15.71 -8.40 10.16
CA PHE A 438 15.17 -8.16 8.83
C PHE A 438 15.55 -6.79 8.25
N GLY A 439 15.75 -5.78 9.10
CA GLY A 439 16.07 -4.42 8.67
C GLY A 439 15.06 -3.91 7.64
N LYS A 440 15.57 -3.47 6.49
CA LYS A 440 14.74 -3.02 5.35
C LYS A 440 14.48 -4.10 4.29
N SER A 441 14.86 -5.35 4.54
CA SER A 441 14.74 -6.41 3.51
C SER A 441 13.30 -6.63 3.06
N ILE A 442 12.33 -6.56 3.97
CA ILE A 442 10.91 -6.73 3.67
C ILE A 442 10.39 -5.56 2.82
N GLN A 443 10.74 -4.32 3.16
CA GLN A 443 10.38 -3.15 2.35
C GLN A 443 11.00 -3.21 0.94
N ASN A 444 12.25 -3.65 0.84
CA ASN A 444 12.92 -3.84 -0.44
C ASN A 444 12.28 -4.94 -1.28
N HIS A 445 11.82 -6.02 -0.65
CA HIS A 445 11.07 -7.08 -1.31
C HIS A 445 9.76 -6.56 -1.92
N TRP A 446 8.98 -5.79 -1.15
CA TRP A 446 7.75 -5.19 -1.64
C TRP A 446 8.00 -4.16 -2.74
N LYS A 447 9.02 -3.33 -2.60
CA LYS A 447 9.39 -2.36 -3.64
C LYS A 447 9.70 -3.06 -4.97
N ALA A 448 10.48 -4.14 -4.97
CA ALA A 448 10.78 -4.89 -6.18
C ALA A 448 9.51 -5.51 -6.81
N LEU A 449 8.58 -6.01 -5.99
CA LEU A 449 7.29 -6.51 -6.46
C LEU A 449 6.44 -5.40 -7.07
N GLU A 450 6.39 -4.24 -6.45
CA GLU A 450 5.61 -3.09 -6.93
C GLU A 450 6.16 -2.53 -8.24
N GLU A 451 7.47 -2.45 -8.40
CA GLU A 451 8.10 -2.08 -9.68
C GLU A 451 7.65 -3.03 -10.81
N GLN A 452 7.57 -4.33 -10.55
CA GLN A 452 7.03 -5.30 -11.49
C GLN A 452 5.54 -5.06 -11.76
N LEU A 453 4.72 -4.87 -10.72
CA LEU A 453 3.28 -4.63 -10.86
C LEU A 453 2.98 -3.33 -11.61
N ILE A 454 3.77 -2.28 -11.43
CA ILE A 454 3.66 -1.03 -12.18
C ILE A 454 3.92 -1.26 -13.67
N ILE A 455 4.90 -2.08 -14.02
CA ILE A 455 5.18 -2.44 -15.41
C ILE A 455 4.01 -3.25 -15.99
N GLU A 456 3.55 -4.28 -15.28
CA GLU A 456 2.39 -5.10 -15.69
C GLU A 456 1.14 -4.21 -15.91
N GLN A 457 0.90 -3.25 -15.02
CA GLN A 457 -0.22 -2.34 -15.11
C GLN A 457 -0.13 -1.40 -16.32
N LYS A 458 1.05 -0.83 -16.60
CA LYS A 458 1.28 0.02 -17.78
C LYS A 458 1.01 -0.72 -19.10
N VAL A 459 1.34 -2.01 -19.18
CA VAL A 459 1.01 -2.85 -20.35
C VAL A 459 -0.50 -3.02 -20.47
N SER A 460 -1.18 -3.31 -19.37
CA SER A 460 -2.64 -3.44 -19.34
C SER A 460 -3.32 -2.12 -19.70
N ASP A 461 -2.86 -1.01 -19.15
CA ASP A 461 -3.39 0.34 -19.47
C ASP A 461 -3.25 0.64 -20.96
N SER A 462 -2.10 0.36 -21.56
CA SER A 462 -1.87 0.57 -23.00
C SER A 462 -2.83 -0.26 -23.86
N LYS A 463 -3.10 -1.49 -23.46
CA LYS A 463 -4.08 -2.38 -24.11
C LYS A 463 -5.50 -1.80 -24.05
N TYR A 464 -5.92 -1.39 -22.87
CA TYR A 464 -7.30 -0.93 -22.64
C TYR A 464 -7.54 0.52 -23.06
N ALA A 465 -6.50 1.37 -23.12
CA ALA A 465 -6.60 2.71 -23.68
C ALA A 465 -7.11 2.74 -25.12
N ALA A 466 -6.86 1.68 -25.90
CA ALA A 466 -7.42 1.52 -27.24
C ALA A 466 -8.96 1.46 -27.27
N LEU A 467 -9.60 1.14 -26.15
CA LEU A 467 -11.06 1.06 -25.99
C LEU A 467 -11.70 2.37 -25.48
N LYS A 468 -10.92 3.43 -25.23
CA LYS A 468 -11.37 4.67 -24.60
C LYS A 468 -12.60 5.29 -25.27
N ALA A 469 -12.68 5.23 -26.60
CA ALA A 469 -13.80 5.81 -27.36
C ALA A 469 -15.00 4.85 -27.54
N ASP A 470 -14.91 3.61 -27.06
CA ASP A 470 -15.92 2.56 -27.24
C ASP A 470 -16.28 1.90 -25.89
N GLU A 471 -17.20 2.54 -25.15
CA GLU A 471 -17.65 2.01 -23.85
C GLU A 471 -18.37 0.66 -23.97
N ALA A 472 -18.94 0.32 -25.14
CA ALA A 472 -19.55 -0.99 -25.33
C ALA A 472 -18.47 -2.08 -25.44
N ALA A 473 -17.37 -1.81 -26.15
CA ALA A 473 -16.21 -2.70 -26.20
C ALA A 473 -15.52 -2.76 -24.82
N ALA A 474 -15.41 -1.64 -24.10
CA ALA A 474 -14.87 -1.59 -22.74
C ALA A 474 -15.69 -2.48 -21.78
N LYS A 475 -17.00 -2.42 -21.86
CA LYS A 475 -17.89 -3.28 -21.07
C LYS A 475 -17.78 -4.75 -21.44
N ALA A 476 -17.59 -5.06 -22.73
CA ALA A 476 -17.43 -6.45 -23.20
C ALA A 476 -16.15 -7.16 -22.68
N VAL A 477 -15.16 -6.41 -22.18
CA VAL A 477 -13.92 -6.96 -21.62
C VAL A 477 -13.90 -7.01 -20.09
N GLU A 478 -14.96 -6.59 -19.39
CA GLU A 478 -15.01 -6.58 -17.91
C GLU A 478 -14.75 -7.96 -17.29
N ASP A 479 -15.29 -9.03 -17.91
CA ASP A 479 -15.04 -10.40 -17.44
C ASP A 479 -13.56 -10.74 -17.54
N LYS A 480 -12.90 -10.36 -18.63
CA LYS A 480 -11.47 -10.59 -18.81
C LYS A 480 -10.61 -9.76 -17.85
N VAL A 481 -10.99 -8.52 -17.60
CA VAL A 481 -10.34 -7.66 -16.60
C VAL A 481 -10.43 -8.30 -15.21
N THR A 482 -11.61 -8.83 -14.89
CA THR A 482 -11.85 -9.52 -13.61
C THR A 482 -11.04 -10.81 -13.49
N GLU A 483 -11.05 -11.66 -14.52
CA GLU A 483 -10.24 -12.89 -14.57
C GLU A 483 -8.75 -12.59 -14.36
N ASP A 484 -8.22 -11.56 -15.04
CA ASP A 484 -6.82 -11.15 -14.92
C ASP A 484 -6.49 -10.66 -13.50
N ALA A 485 -7.40 -9.91 -12.87
CA ALA A 485 -7.26 -9.45 -11.50
C ALA A 485 -7.29 -10.61 -10.49
N LEU A 486 -8.22 -11.56 -10.66
CA LEU A 486 -8.31 -12.77 -9.82
C LEU A 486 -7.07 -13.65 -9.94
N ALA A 487 -6.59 -13.89 -11.16
CA ALA A 487 -5.39 -14.69 -11.41
C ALA A 487 -4.13 -14.04 -10.83
N ARG A 488 -3.98 -12.71 -10.96
CA ARG A 488 -2.91 -11.94 -10.33
C ARG A 488 -2.97 -12.05 -8.82
N SER A 489 -4.14 -11.86 -8.23
CA SER A 489 -4.32 -11.94 -6.78
C SER A 489 -4.02 -13.33 -6.24
N GLU A 490 -4.44 -14.40 -6.94
CA GLU A 490 -4.11 -15.78 -6.56
C GLU A 490 -2.60 -16.04 -6.60
N ARG A 491 -1.92 -15.58 -7.65
CA ARG A 491 -0.46 -15.67 -7.77
C ARG A 491 0.24 -14.96 -6.62
N LEU A 492 -0.15 -13.72 -6.35
CA LEU A 492 0.46 -12.90 -5.31
C LEU A 492 0.20 -13.48 -3.92
N PHE A 493 -1.01 -13.95 -3.64
CA PHE A 493 -1.32 -14.55 -2.35
C PHE A 493 -0.48 -15.81 -2.06
N LYS A 494 -0.26 -16.65 -3.06
CA LYS A 494 0.65 -17.80 -2.94
C LYS A 494 2.08 -17.35 -2.64
N GLN A 495 2.56 -16.29 -3.30
CA GLN A 495 3.89 -15.71 -3.03
C GLN A 495 3.98 -15.15 -1.61
N PHE A 496 2.94 -14.46 -1.14
CA PHE A 496 2.91 -13.90 0.23
C PHE A 496 2.91 -15.01 1.29
N LYS A 497 2.16 -16.08 1.08
CA LYS A 497 2.16 -17.25 1.98
C LYS A 497 3.53 -17.95 2.01
N GLN A 498 4.20 -18.06 0.88
CA GLN A 498 5.56 -18.58 0.83
C GLN A 498 6.52 -17.67 1.59
N TYR A 499 6.46 -16.36 1.34
CA TYR A 499 7.32 -15.37 1.99
C TYR A 499 7.09 -15.33 3.51
N GLU A 500 5.85 -15.34 3.97
CA GLU A 500 5.48 -15.47 5.38
C GLU A 500 6.13 -16.72 6.01
N SER A 501 6.07 -17.86 5.33
CA SER A 501 6.68 -19.10 5.79
C SER A 501 8.22 -19.03 5.87
N GLU A 502 8.87 -18.36 4.90
CA GLU A 502 10.33 -18.14 4.90
C GLU A 502 10.78 -17.24 6.05
N LEU A 503 10.01 -16.17 6.34
CA LEU A 503 10.28 -15.30 7.49
C LEU A 503 10.08 -16.04 8.81
N SER A 504 9.01 -16.84 8.95
CA SER A 504 8.78 -17.69 10.12
C SER A 504 9.91 -18.69 10.34
N ALA A 505 10.38 -19.33 9.27
CA ALA A 505 11.53 -20.26 9.36
C ALA A 505 12.80 -19.53 9.85
N THR A 506 13.06 -18.33 9.33
CA THR A 506 14.19 -17.49 9.74
C THR A 506 14.11 -17.12 11.22
N LEU A 507 12.92 -16.76 11.72
CA LEU A 507 12.71 -16.48 13.16
C LEU A 507 12.96 -17.70 14.02
N LYS A 508 12.47 -18.88 13.63
CA LYS A 508 12.69 -20.15 14.36
C LYS A 508 14.17 -20.53 14.41
N GLU A 509 14.90 -20.37 13.30
CA GLU A 509 16.34 -20.57 13.26
C GLU A 509 17.09 -19.61 14.19
N ALA A 510 16.60 -18.38 14.34
CA ALA A 510 17.12 -17.39 15.27
C ALA A 510 16.67 -17.60 16.73
N GLY A 511 15.86 -18.63 17.01
CA GLY A 511 15.31 -18.90 18.34
C GLY A 511 14.22 -17.91 18.77
N ARG A 512 13.54 -17.27 17.81
CA ARG A 512 12.48 -16.28 18.03
C ARG A 512 11.10 -16.86 17.71
N THR A 513 10.06 -16.22 18.25
CA THR A 513 8.67 -16.60 17.96
C THR A 513 8.21 -15.99 16.65
N ASP A 514 7.39 -16.75 15.92
CA ASP A 514 6.60 -16.30 14.78
C ASP A 514 5.09 -16.20 15.11
N ASP A 515 4.73 -16.27 16.39
CA ASP A 515 3.34 -16.13 16.83
C ASP A 515 2.78 -14.76 16.43
N PRO A 516 1.73 -14.69 15.59
CA PRO A 516 1.19 -13.45 15.10
C PRO A 516 0.68 -12.50 16.20
N TYR A 517 0.34 -13.03 17.37
CA TYR A 517 -0.11 -12.23 18.51
C TYR A 517 1.03 -11.88 19.47
N ARG A 518 1.99 -12.76 19.67
CA ARG A 518 3.16 -12.50 20.52
C ARG A 518 4.18 -11.61 19.86
N ALA A 519 4.21 -11.58 18.54
CA ALA A 519 5.09 -10.69 17.80
C ALA A 519 4.83 -9.20 18.09
N SER A 520 3.62 -8.84 18.50
CA SER A 520 3.20 -7.46 18.79
C SER A 520 3.17 -7.09 20.26
N LEU A 521 3.56 -8.01 21.17
CA LEU A 521 3.51 -7.73 22.59
C LEU A 521 4.82 -7.12 23.10
N PRO A 522 4.78 -6.11 24.00
CA PRO A 522 5.96 -5.62 24.69
C PRO A 522 6.71 -6.75 25.43
N ASP A 523 8.02 -6.65 25.57
CA ASP A 523 8.87 -7.64 26.26
C ASP A 523 8.46 -7.90 27.72
N ASP A 524 7.64 -7.02 28.31
CA ASP A 524 7.13 -7.11 29.68
C ASP A 524 5.67 -7.61 29.77
N TYR A 525 5.05 -7.96 28.63
CA TYR A 525 3.70 -8.52 28.61
C TYR A 525 3.67 -9.89 29.27
N LYS A 526 2.87 -10.02 30.34
CA LYS A 526 2.57 -11.30 30.98
C LYS A 526 1.22 -11.78 30.47
N ASP A 527 1.22 -12.91 29.79
CA ASP A 527 -0.01 -13.57 29.35
C ASP A 527 -0.90 -13.87 30.56
N PRO A 528 -2.14 -13.33 30.62
CA PRO A 528 -3.06 -13.62 31.73
C PRO A 528 -3.36 -15.12 31.93
N THR A 529 -3.12 -15.95 30.90
CA THR A 529 -3.32 -17.39 30.96
C THR A 529 -2.14 -18.16 31.58
N GLU A 530 -0.95 -17.55 31.68
CA GLU A 530 0.22 -18.15 32.32
C GLU A 530 0.23 -18.02 33.86
N SER A 531 -0.69 -17.25 34.45
CA SER A 531 -0.72 -17.02 35.90
C SER A 531 -1.43 -18.12 36.73
N SER A 532 -1.80 -19.26 36.14
CA SER A 532 -2.54 -20.34 36.84
C SER A 532 -1.77 -21.63 37.08
N THR A 533 -0.44 -21.65 36.98
CA THR A 533 0.37 -22.84 37.30
C THR A 533 1.42 -22.56 38.38
N GLU A 534 1.01 -22.05 39.54
CA GLU A 534 1.73 -22.31 40.76
C GLU A 534 1.05 -23.49 41.51
N PRO A 535 1.79 -24.52 41.97
CA PRO A 535 1.19 -25.65 42.67
C PRO A 535 0.78 -25.21 44.07
N SER A 536 -0.54 -25.14 44.30
CA SER A 536 -1.10 -24.98 45.65
C SER A 536 -0.75 -26.20 46.50
N LYS A 537 -0.01 -25.98 47.58
CA LYS A 537 0.19 -26.97 48.66
C LYS A 537 -1.16 -27.32 49.26
N GLU A 538 -1.43 -28.64 49.30
CA GLU A 538 -2.53 -29.26 50.00
C GLU A 538 -2.58 -28.86 51.46
N GLU A 539 -3.74 -28.41 51.93
CA GLU A 539 -4.21 -28.67 53.29
C GLU A 539 -5.56 -29.39 53.20
N THR A 540 -5.55 -30.64 53.67
CA THR A 540 -6.65 -31.56 53.81
C THR A 540 -7.59 -31.16 54.95
N LYS A 541 -8.92 -31.20 54.73
CA LYS A 541 -9.89 -31.93 55.63
C LYS A 541 -11.33 -31.90 55.08
N PRO A 542 -12.19 -32.86 55.52
CA PRO A 542 -13.08 -33.58 54.62
C PRO A 542 -14.59 -33.46 54.97
N SER A 543 -15.39 -34.18 54.13
CA SER A 543 -16.79 -34.64 54.29
C SER A 543 -17.88 -33.61 53.90
N THR A 544 -18.94 -33.97 53.21
CA THR A 544 -19.83 -35.13 53.25
C THR A 544 -20.72 -35.20 52.00
N GLU A 545 -21.03 -36.41 51.65
CA GLU A 545 -21.99 -37.01 50.72
C GLU A 545 -23.28 -36.25 50.36
N SER A 546 -23.76 -36.39 49.10
CA SER A 546 -24.97 -37.14 48.81
C SER A 546 -25.28 -37.23 47.31
N ASN A 547 -25.23 -38.44 46.78
CA ASN A 547 -26.06 -39.15 45.81
C ASN A 547 -27.10 -38.37 44.98
N THR A 548 -27.13 -38.59 43.67
CA THR A 548 -27.89 -39.65 42.97
C THR A 548 -27.63 -39.64 41.45
N GLU A 549 -27.36 -40.82 40.92
CA GLU A 549 -27.39 -41.29 39.53
C GLU A 549 -28.84 -41.81 39.21
N PRO A 550 -29.11 -42.42 38.02
CA PRO A 550 -28.75 -42.30 36.61
C PRO A 550 -29.95 -42.50 35.62
N SER A 551 -29.71 -42.43 34.31
CA SER A 551 -30.25 -43.34 33.25
C SER A 551 -29.83 -42.87 31.88
N LYS A 552 -29.04 -43.59 31.10
CA LYS A 552 -29.23 -44.68 30.12
C LYS A 552 -30.39 -44.41 29.14
N GLU A 553 -30.26 -44.57 27.84
CA GLU A 553 -29.87 -45.64 26.93
C GLU A 553 -29.75 -45.09 25.50
N GLU A 554 -28.72 -45.46 24.73
CA GLU A 554 -28.62 -46.46 23.66
C GLU A 554 -29.45 -46.12 22.39
N THR A 555 -28.93 -46.18 21.18
CA THR A 555 -28.34 -47.28 20.40
C THR A 555 -27.85 -46.83 19.06
N THR A 556 -26.73 -47.37 18.60
CA THR A 556 -26.26 -47.58 17.24
C THR A 556 -27.04 -48.77 16.59
N PRO A 557 -26.82 -49.20 15.28
CA PRO A 557 -25.61 -49.20 14.45
C PRO A 557 -25.78 -49.16 12.90
N SER A 558 -24.62 -48.92 12.23
CA SER A 558 -24.03 -49.55 11.04
C SER A 558 -24.81 -49.75 9.72
N THR A 559 -24.13 -49.53 8.59
CA THR A 559 -23.44 -50.56 7.80
C THR A 559 -22.61 -49.98 6.66
N GLU A 560 -21.43 -50.58 6.47
CA GLU A 560 -20.50 -50.51 5.39
C GLU A 560 -21.05 -50.95 4.03
N VAL A 561 -20.46 -50.51 2.92
CA VAL A 561 -19.97 -51.42 1.84
C VAL A 561 -18.85 -50.75 1.05
N SER A 562 -17.74 -51.45 1.01
CA SER A 562 -16.52 -51.24 0.19
C SER A 562 -16.74 -51.63 -1.25
N THR A 563 -15.94 -51.08 -2.17
CA THR A 563 -15.22 -51.86 -3.23
C THR A 563 -14.19 -51.01 -3.94
N GLU A 564 -12.94 -51.37 -3.80
CA GLU A 564 -11.86 -51.32 -4.80
C GLU A 564 -11.82 -52.71 -5.50
N PRO A 565 -10.99 -53.04 -6.55
CA PRO A 565 -9.94 -52.28 -7.30
C PRO A 565 -9.92 -52.57 -8.81
N SER A 566 -9.03 -51.97 -9.60
CA SER A 566 -8.07 -52.71 -10.42
C SER A 566 -7.13 -51.83 -11.25
N LYS A 567 -5.91 -52.28 -11.24
CA LYS A 567 -4.72 -51.88 -11.99
C LYS A 567 -4.85 -52.12 -13.49
N GLU A 568 -4.07 -51.37 -14.29
CA GLU A 568 -3.15 -52.02 -15.24
C GLU A 568 -2.06 -51.06 -15.75
N GLU A 569 -0.85 -51.56 -15.65
CA GLU A 569 0.41 -51.06 -16.19
C GLU A 569 0.46 -51.21 -17.72
N THR A 570 1.27 -50.36 -18.36
CA THR A 570 2.27 -50.84 -19.32
C THR A 570 3.29 -49.76 -19.69
N THR A 571 4.53 -49.99 -19.38
CA THR A 571 5.74 -49.54 -20.09
C THR A 571 6.10 -50.65 -21.13
N PRO A 572 6.94 -50.43 -22.16
CA PRO A 572 8.36 -50.14 -22.01
C PRO A 572 9.11 -49.38 -23.13
N SER A 573 10.30 -48.85 -22.81
CA SER A 573 11.64 -49.06 -23.40
C SER A 573 11.89 -48.54 -24.84
N SER A 574 12.99 -47.99 -25.27
CA SER A 574 14.40 -48.03 -24.86
C SER A 574 15.26 -47.13 -25.76
N SER A 575 16.31 -46.57 -25.17
CA SER A 575 17.72 -46.43 -25.62
C SER A 575 18.04 -45.66 -26.91
N THR A 576 18.98 -44.72 -26.85
CA THR A 576 20.41 -44.99 -27.00
C THR A 576 21.27 -43.77 -26.66
N THR A 577 22.36 -44.06 -26.01
CA THR A 577 23.49 -43.27 -25.53
C THR A 577 24.32 -42.66 -26.67
N ILE A 578 24.88 -41.46 -26.47
CA ILE A 578 26.29 -41.12 -26.75
C ILE A 578 26.75 -39.93 -25.90
N VAL A 579 27.81 -40.10 -25.15
CA VAL A 579 28.70 -39.14 -24.47
C VAL A 579 29.97 -39.08 -25.37
N PRO A 580 30.78 -38.02 -25.40
CA PRO A 580 31.39 -37.26 -24.30
C PRO A 580 31.63 -35.75 -24.61
N THR A 581 32.05 -34.85 -23.78
CA THR A 581 33.19 -34.65 -22.91
C THR A 581 33.17 -33.21 -22.32
N ASN A 582 33.49 -33.16 -21.06
CA ASN A 582 34.15 -32.09 -20.25
C ASN A 582 34.15 -30.63 -20.71
N SER A 583 33.49 -29.79 -19.93
CA SER A 583 34.13 -28.58 -19.38
C SER A 583 33.35 -28.12 -18.15
N ASN A 584 34.07 -27.67 -17.14
CA ASN A 584 33.61 -27.27 -15.80
C ASN A 584 32.43 -26.31 -15.80
N SER A 585 31.26 -26.81 -15.52
CA SER A 585 30.09 -25.98 -15.23
C SER A 585 29.89 -25.86 -13.73
N VAL A 586 29.90 -24.62 -13.25
CA VAL A 586 29.42 -24.25 -11.92
C VAL A 586 27.93 -24.61 -11.85
N SER A 587 27.58 -25.37 -10.83
CA SER A 587 26.27 -25.91 -10.54
C SER A 587 25.18 -24.80 -10.57
N THR A 588 24.23 -24.93 -11.47
CA THR A 588 23.01 -24.13 -11.50
C THR A 588 22.01 -24.67 -10.48
N VAL A 589 21.77 -23.91 -9.46
CA VAL A 589 20.66 -24.09 -8.51
C VAL A 589 19.35 -23.76 -9.23
N GLY A 590 18.39 -24.64 -9.06
CA GLY A 590 17.03 -24.72 -9.53
C GLY A 590 16.41 -23.52 -10.28
N ARG A 591 15.96 -23.80 -11.46
CA ARG A 591 15.23 -22.94 -12.40
C ARG A 591 13.88 -22.51 -11.80
N PRO A 592 13.57 -21.23 -11.59
CA PRO A 592 12.22 -20.82 -11.24
C PRO A 592 11.31 -20.96 -12.45
N VAL A 593 10.29 -21.82 -12.37
CA VAL A 593 9.19 -21.89 -13.32
C VAL A 593 8.21 -20.78 -12.97
N LEU A 594 8.08 -19.79 -13.87
CA LEU A 594 7.10 -18.71 -13.68
C LEU A 594 5.66 -19.20 -13.95
N PRO A 595 4.67 -18.66 -13.21
CA PRO A 595 3.27 -19.05 -13.39
C PRO A 595 2.71 -18.65 -14.77
N THR A 596 1.72 -19.39 -15.20
CA THR A 596 1.10 -19.43 -16.53
C THR A 596 0.32 -18.16 -16.93
N ASN A 597 0.67 -16.94 -16.59
CA ASN A 597 0.03 -15.70 -17.08
C ASN A 597 0.89 -14.45 -16.88
N SER A 598 2.22 -14.57 -16.82
CA SER A 598 3.10 -13.41 -16.72
C SER A 598 3.62 -13.01 -18.09
N TYR A 599 3.49 -11.73 -18.45
CA TYR A 599 4.10 -11.14 -19.65
C TYR A 599 5.61 -10.91 -19.50
N ILE A 600 6.19 -11.25 -18.35
CA ILE A 600 7.56 -10.92 -17.96
C ILE A 600 8.28 -12.17 -17.48
N LEU A 601 9.52 -12.34 -17.97
CA LEU A 601 10.47 -13.31 -17.47
C LEU A 601 11.64 -12.56 -16.85
N VAL A 602 12.06 -12.94 -15.66
CA VAL A 602 13.19 -12.33 -14.94
C VAL A 602 14.23 -13.39 -14.65
N ASP A 603 15.48 -13.14 -15.01
CA ASP A 603 16.60 -13.92 -14.52
C ASP A 603 17.10 -13.31 -13.21
N GLN A 604 16.88 -14.03 -12.11
CA GLN A 604 17.18 -13.55 -10.77
C GLN A 604 18.69 -13.34 -10.50
N ALA A 605 19.54 -14.04 -11.23
CA ALA A 605 21.00 -13.95 -11.02
C ALA A 605 21.60 -12.71 -11.67
N THR A 606 21.05 -12.26 -12.80
CA THR A 606 21.57 -11.13 -13.59
C THR A 606 20.68 -9.89 -13.49
N GLY A 607 19.43 -10.05 -13.06
CA GLY A 607 18.41 -9.00 -13.09
C GLY A 607 17.90 -8.67 -14.49
N ILE A 608 18.20 -9.49 -15.50
CA ILE A 608 17.72 -9.30 -16.87
C ILE A 608 16.24 -9.62 -16.94
N VAL A 609 15.48 -8.73 -17.58
CA VAL A 609 14.03 -8.82 -17.73
C VAL A 609 13.67 -8.93 -19.21
N LEU A 610 12.85 -9.91 -19.56
CA LEU A 610 12.20 -10.01 -20.87
C LEU A 610 10.70 -9.74 -20.71
N GLN A 611 10.14 -8.89 -21.57
CA GLN A 611 8.73 -8.57 -21.58
C GLN A 611 8.12 -8.84 -22.96
N ASN A 612 7.13 -9.75 -23.00
CA ASN A 612 6.44 -10.13 -24.24
C ASN A 612 5.02 -10.62 -23.91
N PRO A 613 3.98 -10.16 -24.67
CA PRO A 613 2.62 -10.66 -24.51
C PRO A 613 2.45 -12.17 -24.65
N ASP A 614 3.28 -12.82 -25.47
CA ASP A 614 3.21 -14.27 -25.70
C ASP A 614 3.52 -15.08 -24.45
N PHE A 615 4.26 -14.50 -23.47
CA PHE A 615 4.55 -15.18 -22.21
C PHE A 615 3.31 -15.45 -21.37
N ALA A 616 2.21 -14.73 -21.61
CA ALA A 616 0.91 -14.99 -20.98
C ALA A 616 0.37 -16.40 -21.25
N GLN A 617 0.79 -17.03 -22.35
CA GLN A 617 0.37 -18.39 -22.67
C GLN A 617 1.02 -19.44 -21.76
N GLY A 618 2.03 -19.04 -20.96
CA GLY A 618 2.73 -19.90 -20.02
C GLY A 618 3.71 -20.86 -20.66
N GLY A 619 4.44 -21.59 -19.81
CA GLY A 619 5.40 -22.61 -20.26
C GLY A 619 6.76 -22.06 -20.68
N TYR A 620 6.94 -20.74 -20.72
CA TYR A 620 8.22 -20.11 -21.07
C TYR A 620 9.21 -20.18 -19.91
N SER A 621 10.49 -20.33 -20.23
CA SER A 621 11.59 -20.24 -19.28
C SER A 621 12.77 -19.50 -19.88
N LEU A 622 13.40 -18.67 -19.04
CA LEU A 622 14.55 -17.85 -19.36
C LEU A 622 15.81 -18.45 -18.72
N LEU A 623 16.88 -18.53 -19.49
CA LEU A 623 18.23 -18.86 -19.01
C LEU A 623 19.17 -17.78 -19.49
N VAL A 624 19.93 -17.20 -18.56
CA VAL A 624 20.94 -16.18 -18.87
C VAL A 624 22.31 -16.65 -18.37
N GLU A 625 23.30 -16.59 -19.25
CA GLU A 625 24.69 -16.88 -18.94
C GLU A 625 25.53 -15.61 -19.13
N VAL A 626 26.29 -15.24 -18.10
CA VAL A 626 27.24 -14.11 -18.19
C VAL A 626 28.50 -14.51 -18.91
N LEU A 627 28.82 -13.85 -20.01
CA LEU A 627 29.99 -14.14 -20.83
C LEU A 627 31.15 -13.18 -20.49
N LYS A 628 32.37 -13.72 -20.36
CA LYS A 628 33.56 -12.94 -20.03
C LYS A 628 34.43 -12.59 -21.23
N ASP A 629 34.58 -13.51 -22.17
CA ASP A 629 35.50 -13.40 -23.30
C ASP A 629 34.74 -13.50 -24.62
N VAL A 630 34.13 -12.39 -25.05
CA VAL A 630 33.38 -12.30 -26.30
C VAL A 630 34.31 -11.71 -27.35
N LYS A 631 34.71 -12.53 -28.33
CA LYS A 631 35.70 -12.21 -29.36
C LYS A 631 35.31 -10.98 -30.19
N GLU A 632 34.04 -10.83 -30.47
CA GLU A 632 33.44 -9.77 -31.29
C GLU A 632 33.47 -8.40 -30.56
N LEU A 633 33.62 -8.42 -29.24
CA LEU A 633 33.73 -7.22 -28.40
C LEU A 633 35.16 -7.01 -27.84
N ALA A 634 36.16 -7.76 -28.37
CA ALA A 634 37.53 -7.67 -27.89
C ALA A 634 38.08 -6.24 -27.96
N GLY A 635 38.74 -5.80 -26.87
CA GLY A 635 39.27 -4.45 -26.75
C GLY A 635 38.27 -3.36 -26.36
N LYS A 636 37.00 -3.68 -26.17
CA LYS A 636 35.97 -2.79 -25.63
C LYS A 636 35.79 -3.04 -24.12
N ASP A 637 35.30 -2.06 -23.40
CA ASP A 637 34.74 -2.23 -22.04
C ASP A 637 33.29 -2.66 -22.20
N TYR A 638 32.92 -3.87 -21.76
CA TYR A 638 31.59 -4.42 -22.01
C TYR A 638 31.13 -5.37 -20.91
N LYS A 639 29.81 -5.60 -20.88
CA LYS A 639 29.17 -6.78 -20.27
C LYS A 639 28.44 -7.55 -21.36
N ALA A 640 28.53 -8.86 -21.35
CA ALA A 640 27.85 -9.70 -22.33
C ALA A 640 27.09 -10.87 -21.68
N TYR A 641 25.99 -11.24 -22.31
CA TYR A 641 25.05 -12.24 -21.82
C TYR A 641 24.55 -13.10 -22.98
N ASN A 642 24.59 -14.42 -22.78
CA ASN A 642 23.86 -15.35 -23.65
C ASN A 642 22.47 -15.54 -23.08
N ILE A 643 21.45 -15.04 -23.80
CA ILE A 643 20.05 -15.08 -23.38
C ILE A 643 19.34 -16.17 -24.17
N GLN A 644 18.84 -17.18 -23.49
CA GLN A 644 18.13 -18.30 -24.09
C GLN A 644 16.69 -18.34 -23.56
N LEU A 645 15.75 -18.42 -24.48
CA LEU A 645 14.33 -18.61 -24.21
C LEU A 645 13.89 -20.00 -24.61
N SER A 646 13.05 -20.64 -23.83
CA SER A 646 12.40 -21.89 -24.21
C SER A 646 10.93 -21.91 -23.80
N ASN A 647 10.11 -22.68 -24.51
CA ASN A 647 8.73 -22.97 -24.14
C ASN A 647 8.55 -24.48 -24.04
N GLN A 648 8.03 -24.96 -22.91
CA GLN A 648 7.90 -26.39 -22.61
C GLN A 648 9.18 -27.19 -22.92
N ASN A 649 10.34 -26.64 -22.54
CA ASN A 649 11.69 -27.13 -22.78
C ASN A 649 12.19 -27.13 -24.24
N ASN A 650 11.42 -26.62 -25.21
CA ASN A 650 11.87 -26.43 -26.58
C ASN A 650 12.53 -25.03 -26.72
N PRO A 651 13.76 -24.94 -27.27
CA PRO A 651 14.40 -23.65 -27.51
C PRO A 651 13.58 -22.76 -28.44
N ILE A 652 13.48 -21.49 -28.14
CA ILE A 652 12.85 -20.47 -28.96
C ILE A 652 13.93 -19.53 -29.49
N HIS A 653 14.10 -19.51 -30.81
CA HIS A 653 15.06 -18.63 -31.48
C HIS A 653 14.40 -17.36 -32.02
N GLN A 654 13.10 -17.41 -32.34
CA GLN A 654 12.30 -16.27 -32.81
C GLN A 654 10.96 -16.21 -32.12
N ILE A 655 10.55 -15.00 -31.78
CA ILE A 655 9.28 -14.68 -31.11
C ILE A 655 8.79 -13.32 -31.61
N SER A 656 7.56 -12.94 -31.28
CA SER A 656 7.08 -11.55 -31.46
C SER A 656 8.03 -10.54 -30.76
N PRO A 657 8.03 -9.26 -31.18
CA PRO A 657 8.91 -8.25 -30.59
C PRO A 657 8.87 -8.27 -29.06
N THR A 658 10.01 -8.52 -28.45
CA THR A 658 10.22 -8.66 -27.02
C THR A 658 11.07 -7.52 -26.49
N VAL A 659 10.62 -6.85 -25.46
CA VAL A 659 11.40 -5.83 -24.75
C VAL A 659 12.39 -6.52 -23.82
N VAL A 660 13.65 -6.18 -23.94
CA VAL A 660 14.76 -6.71 -23.13
C VAL A 660 15.32 -5.58 -22.28
N THR A 661 15.37 -5.75 -20.97
CA THR A 661 16.00 -4.81 -20.04
C THR A 661 17.20 -5.47 -19.39
N ILE A 662 18.37 -4.84 -19.54
CA ILE A 662 19.65 -5.34 -19.00
C ILE A 662 20.20 -4.35 -17.98
N PRO A 663 20.44 -4.76 -16.71
CA PRO A 663 21.10 -3.92 -15.72
C PRO A 663 22.53 -3.54 -16.12
N VAL A 664 22.87 -2.27 -15.98
CA VAL A 664 24.17 -1.70 -16.33
C VAL A 664 24.82 -0.98 -15.15
N ASN A 665 26.08 -0.60 -15.29
CA ASN A 665 26.75 0.24 -14.31
C ASN A 665 26.42 1.71 -14.59
N GLY A 666 25.57 2.31 -13.79
CA GLY A 666 25.13 3.71 -13.93
C GLY A 666 26.26 4.76 -13.86
N GLN A 667 27.46 4.38 -13.41
CA GLN A 667 28.64 5.23 -13.42
C GLN A 667 29.41 5.22 -14.75
N LYS A 668 29.06 4.30 -15.67
CA LYS A 668 29.67 4.17 -16.99
C LYS A 668 28.66 4.56 -18.06
N GLU A 669 29.04 5.41 -18.99
CA GLU A 669 28.21 5.80 -20.10
C GLU A 669 28.11 4.63 -21.10
N VAL A 670 26.89 4.20 -21.42
CA VAL A 670 26.66 3.14 -22.42
C VAL A 670 26.86 3.75 -23.81
N GLU A 671 27.71 3.11 -24.61
CA GLU A 671 28.00 3.49 -26.01
C GLU A 671 27.07 2.81 -26.98
N ALA A 672 26.85 1.50 -26.80
CA ALA A 672 26.08 0.69 -27.73
C ALA A 672 25.54 -0.60 -27.06
N VAL A 673 24.48 -1.15 -27.64
CA VAL A 673 23.98 -2.50 -27.37
C VAL A 673 24.05 -3.30 -28.66
N TYR A 674 24.71 -4.44 -28.62
CA TYR A 674 24.88 -5.34 -29.78
C TYR A 674 24.26 -6.71 -29.51
N GLY A 675 23.56 -7.26 -30.51
CA GLY A 675 23.31 -8.69 -30.63
C GLY A 675 24.45 -9.34 -31.42
N ILE A 676 24.81 -10.56 -31.06
CA ILE A 676 25.91 -11.31 -31.69
C ILE A 676 25.32 -12.57 -32.27
N GLY A 677 25.20 -12.63 -33.60
CA GLY A 677 24.69 -13.79 -34.30
C GLY A 677 25.66 -14.99 -34.28
N GLU A 678 25.17 -16.16 -34.59
CA GLU A 678 25.97 -17.41 -34.60
C GLU A 678 27.22 -17.35 -35.51
N ASN A 679 27.18 -16.52 -36.54
CA ASN A 679 28.28 -16.27 -37.45
C ASN A 679 29.24 -15.16 -36.95
N GLY A 680 29.05 -14.62 -35.72
CA GLY A 680 29.84 -13.53 -35.17
C GLY A 680 29.48 -12.14 -35.73
N GLN A 681 28.40 -12.01 -36.49
CA GLN A 681 27.95 -10.73 -36.99
C GLN A 681 27.30 -9.90 -35.88
N LEU A 682 27.71 -8.62 -35.76
CA LEU A 682 27.15 -7.67 -34.80
C LEU A 682 25.91 -6.98 -35.37
N GLU A 683 24.80 -7.06 -34.65
CA GLU A 683 23.58 -6.31 -34.90
C GLU A 683 23.51 -5.18 -33.85
N SER A 684 23.33 -3.95 -34.27
CA SER A 684 23.22 -2.80 -33.35
C SER A 684 21.77 -2.52 -33.02
N PHE A 685 21.45 -2.43 -31.73
CA PHE A 685 20.12 -2.09 -31.24
C PHE A 685 20.01 -0.62 -30.84
N GLN A 686 18.89 0.00 -31.19
CA GLN A 686 18.46 1.25 -30.57
C GLN A 686 18.04 0.92 -29.12
N PHE A 687 18.57 1.66 -28.16
CA PHE A 687 18.30 1.43 -26.76
C PHE A 687 17.91 2.73 -26.03
N GLN A 688 17.22 2.58 -24.92
CA GLN A 688 16.92 3.65 -23.97
C GLN A 688 17.55 3.31 -22.63
N LEU A 689 18.08 4.32 -21.94
CA LEU A 689 18.50 4.22 -20.54
C LEU A 689 17.32 4.60 -19.65
N ASN A 690 17.15 3.91 -18.53
CA ASN A 690 16.28 4.38 -17.46
C ASN A 690 16.86 5.68 -16.82
N GLU A 691 16.07 6.36 -15.99
CA GLU A 691 16.40 7.69 -15.49
C GLU A 691 17.70 7.73 -14.66
N ASP A 692 17.94 6.73 -13.86
CA ASP A 692 19.16 6.60 -13.02
C ASP A 692 20.35 5.98 -13.79
N LYS A 693 20.15 5.66 -15.06
CA LYS A 693 21.12 5.01 -15.95
C LYS A 693 21.63 3.66 -15.46
N SER A 694 20.83 2.98 -14.63
CA SER A 694 21.16 1.66 -14.08
C SER A 694 20.73 0.51 -14.98
N ALA A 695 19.94 0.75 -16.03
CA ALA A 695 19.51 -0.26 -16.98
C ALA A 695 19.40 0.29 -18.41
N VAL A 696 19.64 -0.58 -19.40
CA VAL A 696 19.32 -0.34 -20.83
C VAL A 696 18.14 -1.18 -21.23
N THR A 697 17.26 -0.62 -22.06
CA THR A 697 16.08 -1.31 -22.62
C THR A 697 16.10 -1.21 -24.14
N PHE A 698 15.89 -2.34 -24.82
CA PHE A 698 15.80 -2.43 -26.27
C PHE A 698 14.80 -3.50 -26.68
N THR A 699 14.43 -3.57 -27.96
CA THR A 699 13.46 -4.55 -28.47
C THR A 699 14.15 -5.48 -29.47
N THR A 700 13.89 -6.79 -29.34
CA THR A 700 14.37 -7.82 -30.26
C THR A 700 13.27 -8.84 -30.56
N SER A 701 13.38 -9.56 -31.67
CA SER A 701 12.50 -10.68 -32.00
C SER A 701 13.23 -12.04 -32.01
N HIS A 702 14.50 -12.06 -31.60
CA HIS A 702 15.30 -13.30 -31.50
C HIS A 702 16.16 -13.25 -30.23
N PHE A 703 16.60 -14.41 -29.77
CA PHE A 703 17.48 -14.55 -28.62
C PHE A 703 18.80 -15.18 -29.00
N SER A 704 19.87 -14.55 -28.52
CA SER A 704 21.26 -14.92 -28.78
C SER A 704 22.18 -14.33 -27.70
N THR A 705 23.43 -14.05 -28.06
CA THR A 705 24.35 -13.30 -27.22
C THR A 705 24.13 -11.78 -27.40
N TYR A 706 24.04 -11.06 -26.26
CA TYR A 706 23.94 -9.59 -26.27
C TYR A 706 25.10 -8.98 -25.48
N GLY A 707 25.64 -7.88 -26.00
CA GLY A 707 26.71 -7.13 -25.36
C GLY A 707 26.35 -5.68 -25.15
N VAL A 708 26.47 -5.19 -23.94
CA VAL A 708 26.37 -3.76 -23.59
C VAL A 708 27.80 -3.22 -23.52
N VAL A 709 28.10 -2.26 -24.39
CA VAL A 709 29.43 -1.65 -24.51
C VAL A 709 29.41 -0.28 -23.87
N TYR A 710 30.45 0.02 -23.10
CA TYR A 710 30.62 1.30 -22.41
C TYR A 710 31.67 2.17 -23.13
N LYS A 711 31.48 3.49 -23.08
CA LYS A 711 32.48 4.44 -23.61
C LYS A 711 33.79 4.25 -22.84
N SER A 712 34.89 4.13 -23.60
CA SER A 712 36.23 4.14 -23.01
C SER A 712 36.52 5.50 -22.41
N ALA A 713 36.98 5.51 -21.15
CA ALA A 713 37.51 6.76 -20.58
C ALA A 713 38.65 7.30 -21.44
N ALA A 714 38.51 8.54 -21.92
CA ALA A 714 39.55 9.19 -22.71
C ALA A 714 40.86 9.17 -21.92
N LYS A 715 41.92 8.61 -22.49
CA LYS A 715 43.28 8.72 -21.94
C LYS A 715 43.66 10.20 -21.89
N ILE A 716 43.61 10.76 -20.67
CA ILE A 716 44.20 12.09 -20.44
C ILE A 716 45.72 11.91 -20.48
N GLU A 717 46.38 12.33 -21.57
CA GLU A 717 47.80 12.50 -21.60
C GLU A 717 48.19 13.63 -20.63
N VAL A 718 48.72 13.23 -19.46
CA VAL A 718 49.27 14.19 -18.50
C VAL A 718 50.61 14.66 -19.01
N LYS A 719 50.66 15.87 -19.60
CA LYS A 719 51.88 16.63 -19.76
C LYS A 719 52.41 16.99 -18.37
N LYS A 720 53.58 16.42 -18.00
CA LYS A 720 54.35 16.78 -16.79
C LYS A 720 54.61 18.30 -16.78
N GLY A 721 54.12 18.97 -15.77
CA GLY A 721 54.48 20.32 -15.38
C GLY A 721 54.20 20.54 -13.91
N GLU A 722 55.26 20.62 -13.15
CA GLU A 722 55.27 20.76 -11.67
C GLU A 722 54.59 22.07 -11.22
N LYS A 723 53.82 22.00 -10.10
CA LYS A 723 53.95 22.85 -8.90
C LYS A 723 53.04 22.43 -7.76
N LYS A 724 53.64 22.46 -6.58
CA LYS A 724 53.17 22.06 -5.27
C LYS A 724 52.05 22.92 -4.67
N LEU A 725 51.05 22.24 -4.05
CA LEU A 725 50.42 22.35 -2.71
C LEU A 725 49.63 23.63 -2.33
N PRO A 726 48.61 23.57 -1.40
CA PRO A 726 48.49 22.71 -0.22
C PRO A 726 47.12 22.04 -0.01
N SER A 727 47.15 21.07 0.92
CA SER A 727 46.06 20.21 1.40
C SER A 727 45.03 20.92 2.29
N THR A 728 43.78 20.57 2.14
CA THR A 728 42.80 20.31 3.25
C THR A 728 41.46 19.87 2.68
N GLY A 729 40.85 18.85 3.24
CA GLY A 729 39.49 18.46 2.96
C GLY A 729 39.31 16.98 2.58
N GLN A 730 38.93 16.19 3.55
CA GLN A 730 38.62 14.77 3.39
C GLN A 730 37.48 14.54 2.43
N SER A 731 37.71 13.73 1.40
CA SER A 731 36.68 13.15 0.55
C SER A 731 36.39 11.72 1.06
N ILE A 732 35.16 11.50 1.49
CA ILE A 732 34.66 10.17 1.82
C ILE A 732 34.35 9.46 0.51
N SER A 733 35.03 8.35 0.31
CA SER A 733 34.94 7.51 -0.88
C SER A 733 33.61 6.73 -0.91
N ILE A 734 32.85 6.87 -1.99
CA ILE A 734 31.61 6.13 -2.30
C ILE A 734 31.85 4.63 -2.63
N ALA A 735 33.04 4.13 -2.36
CA ALA A 735 33.36 2.70 -2.55
C ALA A 735 32.66 1.74 -1.53
N THR A 736 31.93 2.27 -0.56
CA THR A 736 31.32 1.48 0.53
C THR A 736 29.87 1.06 0.26
N MET A 737 29.19 1.59 -0.78
CA MET A 737 27.78 1.25 -1.03
C MET A 737 27.58 0.04 -1.98
N VAL A 738 28.52 -0.27 -2.85
CA VAL A 738 28.41 -1.44 -3.74
C VAL A 738 28.96 -2.71 -3.07
N GLY A 739 29.78 -2.58 -2.01
CA GLY A 739 30.28 -3.70 -1.22
C GLY A 739 29.25 -4.31 -0.26
N GLY A 740 28.22 -3.57 0.11
CA GLY A 740 27.23 -4.00 1.12
C GLY A 740 26.28 -5.09 0.64
N VAL A 741 25.85 -5.05 -0.60
CA VAL A 741 24.91 -6.03 -1.16
C VAL A 741 25.60 -7.35 -1.53
N LEU A 742 26.86 -7.30 -1.95
CA LEU A 742 27.64 -8.51 -2.23
C LEU A 742 28.16 -9.20 -0.96
N LEU A 743 28.39 -8.44 0.14
CA LEU A 743 28.84 -9.01 1.41
C LEU A 743 27.71 -9.69 2.21
N THR A 744 26.45 -9.30 2.01
CA THR A 744 25.32 -9.99 2.66
C THR A 744 25.05 -11.36 2.04
N VAL A 745 25.21 -11.52 0.72
CA VAL A 745 25.02 -12.82 0.05
C VAL A 745 26.22 -13.75 0.29
N PHE A 746 27.46 -13.22 0.30
CA PHE A 746 28.66 -14.03 0.58
C PHE A 746 28.92 -14.24 2.08
N GLY A 747 28.48 -13.32 2.95
CA GLY A 747 28.58 -13.47 4.40
C GLY A 747 27.70 -14.60 4.93
N PHE A 748 26.53 -14.78 4.37
CA PHE A 748 25.63 -15.87 4.75
C PHE A 748 26.14 -17.25 4.30
N GLY A 749 26.70 -17.36 3.11
CA GLY A 749 27.33 -18.59 2.62
C GLY A 749 28.55 -19.00 3.47
N TYR A 750 29.38 -18.05 3.85
CA TYR A 750 30.59 -18.30 4.66
C TYR A 750 30.29 -18.66 6.13
N TYR A 751 29.20 -18.08 6.68
CA TYR A 751 28.77 -18.38 8.05
C TYR A 751 28.17 -19.79 8.19
N ILE A 752 27.46 -20.26 7.17
CA ILE A 752 26.88 -21.61 7.14
C ILE A 752 28.00 -22.67 6.96
N GLU A 753 29.01 -22.38 6.15
CA GLU A 753 30.12 -23.33 5.92
C GLU A 753 31.02 -23.48 7.14
N LYS A 754 31.21 -22.42 7.93
CA LYS A 754 32.05 -22.47 9.14
C LYS A 754 31.39 -23.21 10.33
N ARG A 755 30.08 -23.39 10.34
CA ARG A 755 29.34 -24.20 11.35
C ARG A 755 29.28 -25.70 11.03
N ARG A 756 29.67 -26.11 9.82
CA ARG A 756 29.74 -27.54 9.45
C ARG A 756 31.09 -28.21 9.74
N THR A 757 32.05 -27.45 10.24
CA THR A 757 33.40 -27.94 10.51
C THR A 757 33.80 -27.81 11.98
N HIS A 758 32.83 -27.65 12.91
CA HIS A 758 33.10 -27.82 14.34
C HIS A 758 31.94 -28.60 15.00
#